data_592ab7a3c4ca7e5f44ab5bd4aa399f69
#
_entry.id   592ab7a3c4ca7e5f44ab5bd4aa399f69
#
_cell.length_a   1.000
_cell.length_b   1.000
_cell.length_c   1.000
_cell.angle_alpha   90.00
_cell.angle_beta   90.00
_cell.angle_gamma   90.00
#
_symmetry.space_group_name_H-M   'P 1'
#
loop_
_entity.id
_entity.type
_entity.pdbx_description
1 polymer ?
#
loop_
_entity_poly.entity_id
_entity_poly.type
_entity_poly.pdbx_seq_one_letter_code
_entity_poly.pdbx_strand_id
1 'polypeptide(L)'
;ADKKYIINPYDMDLNDTNMLGQIKTIKPSLANAISHDIESNGKGIAEAIDNEMDDSNMSDLSKIILVSSLADVPNAILGLTESEIIGYLAEPEKDITRIKKSLQEYTLKAWYINSTDNGKLYFQNTKNMIAELNTLVESYDNDAAKKELRVFLEDKFKPSNNTCYQNVKVFPAIDEIKLEQDKVTLVLFEPNAKGNGLSKDLEDFYEYTKYKNRVMFLSGNKDTMDKLLQSSKEYRGMKNIINTMDKERTPKNNPQYKQAQDRLDKIKLSILQAARETFSKIYYPSSRDLISADFLMEFKENNYNGEEQIIKVLTDRRKFEKDVSGDTFRKKCEDRIFTQKQMRFIDIKERAAMEGKWQWHIPSALETLKNNMVSKDIWRENGGYIEKGPFIEKTQVIIREVYRDSETGEVTLSIKNIYGDKVYYDIDSEPTSASMQVEDLSNFKTKELKLDFLCIDSSGVNETGEVYRWKNKIELKYSEFIKNNNRYMELKAIPNATIKYTTDGSNPKEHGGIYDEPFIIPENTVYVSAIAEKDGIESNKLEIKIDKRNIEPDRIQINKEKPLILRKKITINETSEVYKELVRFKKFNVEISDISIYISTSKDTDKWIEITTGKEAFIEGDKLESQIENIKTNLFDKEKIDITLDYRQAYYKTGQSFLDVVADKKMTLEDFKEEEIEQ
;
A
#
# COMPACT_ATOMS: atom_id res chain seq x y z
N ALA A 1 -50.82 -72.61 -7.84
CA ALA A 1 -49.97 -72.94 -8.99
C ALA A 1 -50.66 -72.46 -10.26
N ASP A 2 -50.28 -71.33 -10.76
CA ASP A 2 -50.78 -70.76 -12.00
C ASP A 2 -50.44 -71.69 -13.14
N LYS A 3 -51.39 -72.12 -13.90
CA LYS A 3 -51.24 -72.95 -15.09
C LYS A 3 -50.72 -72.03 -16.20
N LYS A 4 -49.38 -71.75 -16.26
CA LYS A 4 -48.78 -71.12 -17.43
C LYS A 4 -48.71 -72.13 -18.56
N TYR A 5 -49.33 -71.79 -19.71
CA TYR A 5 -49.34 -72.63 -20.90
C TYR A 5 -48.15 -72.31 -21.82
N ILE A 6 -47.51 -71.18 -21.61
CA ILE A 6 -46.36 -70.71 -22.40
C ILE A 6 -45.32 -70.21 -21.40
N ILE A 7 -44.05 -70.60 -21.62
CA ILE A 7 -42.92 -70.05 -20.89
C ILE A 7 -42.33 -68.87 -21.71
N ASN A 8 -42.34 -67.69 -21.10
CA ASN A 8 -41.81 -66.47 -21.72
C ASN A 8 -40.41 -66.18 -21.23
N PRO A 9 -39.61 -65.38 -21.96
CA PRO A 9 -38.28 -64.99 -21.53
C PRO A 9 -38.27 -64.30 -20.15
N TYR A 10 -39.29 -63.62 -19.75
CA TYR A 10 -39.43 -62.97 -18.44
C TYR A 10 -39.78 -63.91 -17.28
N ASP A 11 -40.12 -65.18 -17.57
CA ASP A 11 -40.34 -66.22 -16.54
C ASP A 11 -39.04 -66.76 -15.95
N MET A 12 -37.86 -66.35 -16.47
CA MET A 12 -36.59 -66.74 -15.92
C MET A 12 -36.39 -66.19 -14.50
N ASP A 13 -35.91 -67.03 -13.58
CA ASP A 13 -35.49 -66.61 -12.23
C ASP A 13 -33.98 -66.33 -12.21
N LEU A 14 -33.64 -65.06 -12.10
CA LEU A 14 -32.24 -64.62 -12.02
C LEU A 14 -31.66 -64.73 -10.62
N ASN A 15 -32.47 -65.05 -9.63
CA ASN A 15 -32.03 -65.40 -8.28
C ASN A 15 -31.61 -66.89 -8.20
N ASP A 16 -32.03 -67.74 -9.19
CA ASP A 16 -31.50 -69.07 -9.31
C ASP A 16 -30.04 -69.07 -9.77
N THR A 17 -29.18 -69.73 -8.99
CA THR A 17 -27.71 -69.72 -9.23
C THR A 17 -27.30 -70.40 -10.53
N ASN A 18 -28.06 -71.42 -10.99
CA ASN A 18 -27.77 -72.14 -12.25
C ASN A 18 -28.14 -71.26 -13.44
N MET A 19 -29.32 -70.65 -13.41
CA MET A 19 -29.79 -69.74 -14.45
C MET A 19 -28.86 -68.53 -14.57
N LEU A 20 -28.55 -67.89 -13.44
CA LEU A 20 -27.61 -66.77 -13.39
C LEU A 20 -26.23 -67.16 -13.89
N GLY A 21 -25.73 -68.37 -13.55
CA GLY A 21 -24.46 -68.92 -14.04
C GLY A 21 -24.43 -69.09 -15.55
N GLN A 22 -25.52 -69.60 -16.15
CA GLN A 22 -25.66 -69.74 -17.60
C GLN A 22 -25.59 -68.37 -18.31
N ILE A 23 -26.34 -67.42 -17.84
CA ILE A 23 -26.38 -66.06 -18.41
C ILE A 23 -24.99 -65.38 -18.29
N LYS A 24 -24.32 -65.52 -17.15
CA LYS A 24 -22.96 -65.03 -16.94
C LYS A 24 -21.92 -65.73 -17.86
N THR A 25 -22.18 -66.96 -18.28
CA THR A 25 -21.34 -67.65 -19.24
C THR A 25 -21.51 -67.05 -20.66
N ILE A 26 -22.73 -66.67 -21.03
CA ILE A 26 -23.04 -66.02 -22.31
C ILE A 26 -22.45 -64.63 -22.38
N LYS A 27 -22.66 -63.77 -21.37
CA LYS A 27 -22.21 -62.39 -21.32
C LYS A 27 -21.79 -61.97 -19.91
N PRO A 28 -20.55 -62.31 -19.48
CA PRO A 28 -20.09 -62.05 -18.10
C PRO A 28 -20.15 -60.58 -17.74
N SER A 29 -20.01 -59.67 -18.72
CA SER A 29 -20.00 -58.25 -18.53
C SER A 29 -21.34 -57.69 -17.98
N LEU A 30 -22.46 -58.42 -18.11
CA LEU A 30 -23.77 -57.97 -17.60
C LEU A 30 -24.06 -58.40 -16.17
N ALA A 31 -23.14 -59.07 -15.46
CA ALA A 31 -23.34 -59.51 -14.09
C ALA A 31 -23.73 -58.38 -13.12
N ASN A 32 -23.12 -57.20 -13.27
CA ASN A 32 -23.41 -56.04 -12.47
C ASN A 32 -24.80 -55.47 -12.79
N ALA A 33 -25.19 -55.43 -14.06
CA ALA A 33 -26.51 -54.99 -14.50
C ALA A 33 -27.61 -55.91 -13.93
N ILE A 34 -27.42 -57.20 -13.97
CA ILE A 34 -28.39 -58.16 -13.44
C ILE A 34 -28.58 -57.96 -11.93
N SER A 35 -27.49 -57.94 -11.14
CA SER A 35 -27.55 -57.85 -9.70
C SER A 35 -28.01 -56.49 -9.16
N HIS A 36 -27.80 -55.44 -9.92
CA HIS A 36 -28.19 -54.08 -9.48
C HIS A 36 -29.53 -53.66 -10.06
N ASP A 37 -29.73 -53.81 -11.35
CA ASP A 37 -30.91 -53.27 -12.02
C ASP A 37 -32.07 -54.24 -12.10
N ILE A 38 -31.84 -55.55 -12.09
CA ILE A 38 -32.90 -56.56 -12.37
C ILE A 38 -33.25 -57.34 -11.11
N GLU A 39 -32.50 -58.36 -10.77
CA GLU A 39 -32.82 -59.28 -9.66
C GLU A 39 -31.57 -59.56 -8.80
N SER A 40 -31.74 -59.47 -7.47
CA SER A 40 -30.72 -59.79 -6.46
C SER A 40 -31.36 -60.05 -5.08
N ASN A 41 -32.19 -61.09 -5.01
CA ASN A 41 -32.88 -61.47 -3.80
C ASN A 41 -33.68 -60.30 -3.14
N GLY A 42 -34.47 -59.61 -3.95
CA GLY A 42 -35.28 -58.44 -3.54
C GLY A 42 -34.53 -57.12 -3.49
N LYS A 43 -33.24 -57.07 -3.88
CA LYS A 43 -32.42 -55.86 -3.84
C LYS A 43 -32.22 -55.24 -5.21
N GLY A 44 -32.60 -55.93 -6.29
CA GLY A 44 -32.57 -55.36 -7.63
C GLY A 44 -33.56 -54.23 -7.77
N ILE A 45 -33.24 -53.20 -8.56
CA ILE A 45 -34.11 -52.00 -8.74
C ILE A 45 -35.50 -52.44 -9.26
N ALA A 46 -35.55 -53.34 -10.24
CA ALA A 46 -36.82 -53.84 -10.77
C ALA A 46 -37.64 -54.57 -9.68
N GLU A 47 -36.99 -55.49 -8.94
CA GLU A 47 -37.65 -56.19 -7.83
C GLU A 47 -38.17 -55.21 -6.73
N ALA A 48 -37.34 -54.21 -6.39
CA ALA A 48 -37.71 -53.24 -5.35
C ALA A 48 -38.94 -52.43 -5.78
N ILE A 49 -39.01 -51.99 -7.03
CA ILE A 49 -40.14 -51.21 -7.54
C ILE A 49 -41.41 -52.10 -7.62
N ASP A 50 -41.26 -53.34 -8.13
CA ASP A 50 -42.39 -54.28 -8.18
C ASP A 50 -42.95 -54.62 -6.81
N ASN A 51 -42.08 -54.77 -5.79
CA ASN A 51 -42.48 -54.97 -4.42
C ASN A 51 -43.27 -53.75 -3.83
N GLU A 52 -42.88 -52.55 -4.20
CA GLU A 52 -43.59 -51.34 -3.79
C GLU A 52 -44.95 -51.18 -4.49
N MET A 53 -45.04 -51.65 -5.77
CA MET A 53 -46.24 -51.53 -6.61
C MET A 53 -47.15 -52.71 -6.55
N ASP A 54 -46.76 -53.78 -5.87
CA ASP A 54 -47.44 -55.07 -5.82
C ASP A 54 -47.80 -55.60 -7.21
N ASP A 55 -46.77 -55.58 -8.11
CA ASP A 55 -46.88 -56.17 -9.45
C ASP A 55 -45.51 -56.79 -9.91
N SER A 56 -45.36 -57.21 -11.16
CA SER A 56 -44.17 -57.79 -11.74
C SER A 56 -43.70 -57.08 -13.03
N ASN A 57 -44.30 -55.98 -13.36
CA ASN A 57 -44.07 -55.32 -14.63
C ASN A 57 -42.62 -54.87 -14.85
N MET A 58 -41.93 -54.37 -13.79
CA MET A 58 -40.52 -53.94 -13.87
C MET A 58 -39.59 -55.13 -14.08
N SER A 59 -39.75 -56.18 -13.31
CA SER A 59 -38.95 -57.42 -13.44
C SER A 59 -39.17 -58.07 -14.82
N ASP A 60 -40.41 -58.13 -15.27
CA ASP A 60 -40.74 -58.70 -16.57
C ASP A 60 -40.11 -57.90 -17.74
N LEU A 61 -40.26 -56.56 -17.74
CA LEU A 61 -39.70 -55.74 -18.80
C LEU A 61 -38.16 -55.72 -18.77
N SER A 62 -37.53 -55.75 -17.59
CA SER A 62 -36.09 -55.76 -17.45
C SER A 62 -35.48 -57.04 -17.98
N LYS A 63 -36.14 -58.19 -17.71
CA LYS A 63 -35.71 -59.51 -18.26
C LYS A 63 -35.81 -59.58 -19.75
N ILE A 64 -36.85 -59.00 -20.40
CA ILE A 64 -36.98 -58.94 -21.86
C ILE A 64 -35.85 -58.08 -22.44
N ILE A 65 -35.56 -56.91 -21.84
CA ILE A 65 -34.45 -56.07 -22.25
C ILE A 65 -33.12 -56.80 -22.07
N LEU A 66 -32.92 -57.55 -20.97
CA LEU A 66 -31.75 -58.36 -20.72
C LEU A 66 -31.53 -59.35 -21.85
N VAL A 67 -32.56 -60.15 -22.22
CA VAL A 67 -32.47 -61.15 -23.29
C VAL A 67 -32.03 -60.47 -24.60
N SER A 68 -32.61 -59.35 -24.96
CA SER A 68 -32.21 -58.57 -26.15
C SER A 68 -30.78 -58.02 -26.11
N SER A 69 -30.18 -57.99 -24.91
CA SER A 69 -28.86 -57.47 -24.64
C SER A 69 -27.76 -58.58 -24.66
N LEU A 70 -28.14 -59.85 -24.67
CA LEU A 70 -27.21 -60.99 -24.52
C LEU A 70 -26.39 -61.27 -25.77
N ALA A 71 -26.80 -60.76 -26.95
CA ALA A 71 -26.07 -61.00 -28.18
C ALA A 71 -24.59 -60.47 -28.08
N ASP A 72 -23.66 -61.37 -28.38
CA ASP A 72 -22.22 -61.11 -28.31
C ASP A 72 -21.52 -61.38 -29.64
N VAL A 73 -22.15 -60.95 -30.72
CA VAL A 73 -21.60 -61.05 -32.09
C VAL A 73 -21.30 -59.67 -32.65
N PRO A 74 -20.26 -59.53 -33.53
CA PRO A 74 -19.95 -58.26 -34.16
C PRO A 74 -21.17 -57.66 -34.86
N ASN A 75 -21.46 -56.37 -34.62
CA ASN A 75 -22.59 -55.61 -35.17
C ASN A 75 -23.98 -56.16 -34.76
N ALA A 76 -24.10 -56.85 -33.62
CA ALA A 76 -25.39 -57.20 -33.06
C ALA A 76 -26.28 -55.97 -32.90
N ILE A 77 -27.54 -56.11 -33.32
CA ILE A 77 -28.55 -55.08 -33.02
C ILE A 77 -29.07 -55.39 -31.61
N LEU A 78 -28.54 -54.65 -30.64
CA LEU A 78 -28.92 -54.79 -29.24
C LEU A 78 -30.13 -53.96 -28.92
N GLY A 79 -30.95 -54.44 -27.99
CA GLY A 79 -32.03 -53.68 -27.37
C GLY A 79 -33.33 -53.73 -28.13
N LEU A 80 -34.37 -53.22 -27.44
CA LEU A 80 -35.74 -53.17 -27.92
C LEU A 80 -36.29 -51.74 -27.77
N THR A 81 -37.11 -51.33 -28.70
CA THR A 81 -37.89 -50.07 -28.58
C THR A 81 -39.00 -50.22 -27.53
N GLU A 82 -39.47 -49.10 -27.00
CA GLU A 82 -40.64 -49.06 -26.07
C GLU A 82 -41.81 -49.87 -26.65
N SER A 83 -42.13 -49.70 -27.92
CA SER A 83 -43.23 -50.39 -28.58
C SER A 83 -42.99 -51.89 -28.65
N GLU A 84 -41.78 -52.37 -28.91
CA GLU A 84 -41.40 -53.79 -28.91
C GLU A 84 -41.52 -54.37 -27.48
N ILE A 85 -41.00 -53.68 -26.44
CA ILE A 85 -41.10 -54.13 -25.07
C ILE A 85 -42.57 -54.31 -24.63
N ILE A 86 -43.40 -53.31 -24.92
CA ILE A 86 -44.82 -53.34 -24.63
C ILE A 86 -45.50 -54.50 -25.38
N GLY A 87 -45.15 -54.63 -26.66
CA GLY A 87 -45.72 -55.74 -27.49
C GLY A 87 -45.39 -57.10 -26.96
N TYR A 88 -44.22 -57.33 -26.38
CA TYR A 88 -43.81 -58.62 -25.79
C TYR A 88 -44.46 -58.87 -24.41
N LEU A 89 -44.86 -57.81 -23.69
CA LEU A 89 -45.50 -57.89 -22.38
C LEU A 89 -47.02 -57.82 -22.42
N ALA A 90 -47.58 -57.42 -23.55
CA ALA A 90 -49.03 -57.24 -23.71
C ALA A 90 -49.77 -58.56 -23.59
N GLU A 91 -50.55 -58.68 -22.53
CA GLU A 91 -51.48 -59.80 -22.27
C GLU A 91 -52.88 -59.21 -22.07
N PRO A 92 -53.95 -60.00 -22.28
CA PRO A 92 -55.34 -59.49 -22.22
C PRO A 92 -55.72 -58.84 -20.91
N GLU A 93 -55.04 -59.14 -19.81
CA GLU A 93 -55.34 -58.64 -18.46
C GLU A 93 -54.31 -57.58 -17.98
N LYS A 94 -53.25 -57.28 -18.77
CA LYS A 94 -52.24 -56.31 -18.39
C LYS A 94 -52.56 -54.89 -18.91
N ASP A 95 -52.45 -53.92 -18.02
CA ASP A 95 -52.63 -52.50 -18.34
C ASP A 95 -51.38 -51.92 -19.04
N ILE A 96 -51.51 -51.64 -20.32
CA ILE A 96 -50.46 -51.06 -21.15
C ILE A 96 -49.99 -49.72 -20.63
N THR A 97 -50.87 -48.89 -20.08
CA THR A 97 -50.54 -47.59 -19.54
C THR A 97 -49.64 -47.75 -18.31
N ARG A 98 -49.89 -48.74 -17.50
CA ARG A 98 -49.10 -49.08 -16.32
C ARG A 98 -47.72 -49.58 -16.73
N ILE A 99 -47.63 -50.47 -17.75
CA ILE A 99 -46.34 -50.93 -18.30
C ILE A 99 -45.51 -49.76 -18.81
N LYS A 100 -46.13 -48.83 -19.55
CA LYS A 100 -45.38 -47.60 -20.01
C LYS A 100 -44.85 -46.79 -18.87
N LYS A 101 -45.62 -46.53 -17.85
CA LYS A 101 -45.24 -45.80 -16.64
C LYS A 101 -44.08 -46.54 -15.95
N SER A 102 -44.20 -47.83 -15.79
CA SER A 102 -43.17 -48.70 -15.19
C SER A 102 -41.84 -48.61 -16.00
N LEU A 103 -41.91 -48.66 -17.33
CA LEU A 103 -40.73 -48.53 -18.17
C LEU A 103 -40.04 -47.16 -18.05
N GLN A 104 -40.83 -46.10 -18.00
CA GLN A 104 -40.31 -44.72 -17.78
C GLN A 104 -39.61 -44.57 -16.42
N GLU A 105 -40.27 -45.08 -15.37
CA GLU A 105 -39.71 -45.07 -14.02
C GLU A 105 -38.43 -45.90 -13.90
N TYR A 106 -38.44 -47.09 -14.50
CA TYR A 106 -37.29 -47.98 -14.53
C TYR A 106 -36.07 -47.35 -15.25
N THR A 107 -36.29 -46.75 -16.41
CA THR A 107 -35.20 -46.10 -17.17
C THR A 107 -34.57 -44.91 -16.44
N LEU A 108 -35.31 -44.28 -15.52
CA LEU A 108 -34.78 -43.21 -14.66
C LEU A 108 -33.92 -43.72 -13.50
N LYS A 109 -34.19 -44.95 -13.02
CA LYS A 109 -33.56 -45.53 -11.81
C LYS A 109 -32.45 -46.54 -12.15
N ALA A 110 -32.57 -47.28 -13.28
CA ALA A 110 -31.63 -48.36 -13.65
C ALA A 110 -30.27 -47.79 -14.09
N TRP A 111 -29.17 -48.32 -13.51
CA TRP A 111 -27.82 -47.82 -13.73
C TRP A 111 -27.16 -48.34 -14.98
N TYR A 112 -27.52 -49.54 -15.45
CA TYR A 112 -26.84 -50.22 -16.57
C TYR A 112 -27.71 -50.29 -17.85
N ILE A 113 -28.91 -49.69 -17.81
CA ILE A 113 -29.75 -49.53 -19.00
C ILE A 113 -29.23 -48.36 -19.86
N ASN A 114 -29.06 -48.60 -21.13
CA ASN A 114 -28.61 -47.62 -22.12
C ASN A 114 -29.60 -47.58 -23.27
N SER A 115 -29.60 -46.49 -24.05
CA SER A 115 -30.39 -46.38 -25.28
C SER A 115 -29.50 -46.16 -26.51
N THR A 116 -29.91 -46.72 -27.62
CA THR A 116 -29.36 -46.39 -28.94
C THR A 116 -29.94 -45.09 -29.45
N ASP A 117 -29.34 -44.49 -30.49
CA ASP A 117 -29.85 -43.32 -31.19
C ASP A 117 -31.27 -43.47 -31.71
N ASN A 118 -31.66 -44.72 -31.99
CA ASN A 118 -32.98 -45.11 -32.46
C ASN A 118 -33.97 -45.47 -31.32
N GLY A 119 -33.59 -45.15 -30.08
CA GLY A 119 -34.47 -45.35 -28.90
C GLY A 119 -34.62 -46.79 -28.46
N LYS A 120 -33.71 -47.73 -28.88
CA LYS A 120 -33.71 -49.11 -28.36
C LYS A 120 -33.02 -49.15 -27.01
N LEU A 121 -33.64 -49.76 -26.01
CA LEU A 121 -33.13 -49.97 -24.65
C LEU A 121 -32.40 -51.27 -24.54
N TYR A 122 -31.19 -51.25 -23.98
CA TYR A 122 -30.36 -52.43 -23.76
C TYR A 122 -29.48 -52.31 -22.51
N PHE A 123 -29.04 -53.41 -21.96
CA PHE A 123 -28.10 -53.43 -20.86
C PHE A 123 -26.67 -53.45 -21.37
N GLN A 124 -25.81 -52.67 -20.72
CA GLN A 124 -24.36 -52.63 -20.97
C GLN A 124 -23.65 -52.51 -19.61
N ASN A 125 -22.40 -52.99 -19.49
CA ASN A 125 -21.61 -52.87 -18.27
C ASN A 125 -21.08 -51.44 -18.04
N THR A 126 -21.70 -50.49 -18.67
CA THR A 126 -21.39 -49.05 -18.54
C THR A 126 -22.54 -48.39 -17.81
N LYS A 127 -22.26 -47.86 -16.64
CA LYS A 127 -23.31 -47.23 -15.81
C LYS A 127 -23.97 -46.05 -16.54
N ASN A 128 -25.30 -46.00 -16.43
CA ASN A 128 -26.03 -44.81 -16.84
C ASN A 128 -25.80 -43.71 -15.81
N MET A 129 -24.97 -42.79 -16.18
CA MET A 129 -24.58 -41.66 -15.35
C MET A 129 -25.77 -40.83 -14.84
N ILE A 130 -26.87 -40.73 -15.60
CA ILE A 130 -28.04 -39.96 -15.21
C ILE A 130 -28.79 -40.67 -14.05
N ALA A 131 -28.98 -41.97 -14.18
CA ALA A 131 -29.61 -42.78 -13.16
C ALA A 131 -28.79 -42.83 -11.86
N GLU A 132 -27.46 -42.99 -11.97
CA GLU A 132 -26.55 -42.93 -10.83
C GLU A 132 -26.61 -41.53 -10.16
N LEU A 133 -26.62 -40.45 -10.95
CA LEU A 133 -26.78 -39.11 -10.42
C LEU A 133 -28.09 -38.93 -9.67
N ASN A 134 -29.22 -39.39 -10.24
CA ASN A 134 -30.52 -39.27 -9.58
C ASN A 134 -30.56 -40.00 -8.23
N THR A 135 -30.04 -41.21 -8.17
CA THR A 135 -29.96 -41.99 -6.93
C THR A 135 -29.12 -41.29 -5.88
N LEU A 136 -27.99 -40.71 -6.28
CA LEU A 136 -27.12 -39.93 -5.38
C LEU A 136 -27.85 -38.68 -4.88
N VAL A 137 -28.52 -37.96 -5.76
CA VAL A 137 -29.28 -36.74 -5.42
C VAL A 137 -30.39 -37.03 -4.41
N GLU A 138 -31.15 -38.13 -4.59
CA GLU A 138 -32.20 -38.58 -3.64
C GLU A 138 -31.61 -38.94 -2.26
N SER A 139 -30.39 -39.44 -2.23
CA SER A 139 -29.72 -39.83 -0.97
C SER A 139 -29.21 -38.65 -0.15
N TYR A 140 -29.12 -37.46 -0.72
CA TYR A 140 -28.56 -36.26 -0.04
C TYR A 140 -29.66 -35.48 0.66
N ASP A 141 -29.43 -35.16 1.92
CA ASP A 141 -30.23 -34.21 2.69
C ASP A 141 -29.91 -32.76 2.32
N ASN A 142 -30.69 -31.82 2.81
CA ASN A 142 -30.50 -30.40 2.58
C ASN A 142 -29.25 -29.85 3.26
N ASP A 143 -28.83 -30.43 4.38
CA ASP A 143 -27.61 -29.99 5.10
C ASP A 143 -26.36 -30.33 4.32
N ALA A 144 -26.31 -31.48 3.69
CA ALA A 144 -25.25 -31.88 2.79
C ALA A 144 -25.18 -30.97 1.54
N ALA A 145 -26.37 -30.61 1.01
CA ALA A 145 -26.46 -29.66 -0.11
C ALA A 145 -25.99 -28.25 0.30
N LYS A 146 -26.35 -27.75 1.46
CA LYS A 146 -25.90 -26.47 1.99
C LYS A 146 -24.40 -26.43 2.19
N LYS A 147 -23.79 -27.51 2.68
CA LYS A 147 -22.33 -27.57 2.85
C LYS A 147 -21.59 -27.46 1.49
N GLU A 148 -22.04 -28.17 0.48
CA GLU A 148 -21.45 -28.11 -0.87
C GLU A 148 -21.68 -26.72 -1.49
N LEU A 149 -22.88 -26.17 -1.36
CA LEU A 149 -23.23 -24.85 -1.85
C LEU A 149 -22.41 -23.76 -1.18
N ARG A 150 -22.15 -23.88 0.14
CA ARG A 150 -21.29 -22.96 0.89
C ARG A 150 -19.93 -22.84 0.22
N VAL A 151 -19.26 -23.98 -0.02
CA VAL A 151 -17.94 -23.99 -0.65
C VAL A 151 -17.98 -23.39 -2.05
N PHE A 152 -19.01 -23.71 -2.83
CA PHE A 152 -19.16 -23.18 -4.20
C PHE A 152 -19.34 -21.67 -4.22
N LEU A 153 -20.23 -21.13 -3.37
CA LEU A 153 -20.49 -19.70 -3.32
C LEU A 153 -19.35 -18.91 -2.66
N GLU A 154 -18.69 -19.49 -1.64
CA GLU A 154 -17.49 -18.87 -1.05
C GLU A 154 -16.40 -18.65 -2.13
N ASP A 155 -16.18 -19.63 -3.01
CA ASP A 155 -15.24 -19.49 -4.14
C ASP A 155 -15.67 -18.34 -5.07
N LYS A 156 -16.95 -18.21 -5.37
CA LYS A 156 -17.48 -17.19 -6.30
C LYS A 156 -17.51 -15.77 -5.75
N PHE A 157 -17.61 -15.63 -4.44
CA PHE A 157 -17.65 -14.33 -3.76
C PHE A 157 -16.37 -14.02 -2.98
N LYS A 158 -15.37 -14.91 -3.00
CA LYS A 158 -14.08 -14.65 -2.33
C LYS A 158 -13.43 -13.39 -2.89
N PRO A 159 -13.07 -12.42 -2.04
CA PRO A 159 -12.40 -11.21 -2.51
C PRO A 159 -10.97 -11.53 -3.00
N SER A 160 -10.67 -11.15 -4.23
CA SER A 160 -9.33 -11.30 -4.83
C SER A 160 -8.47 -10.07 -4.61
N ASN A 161 -9.08 -8.89 -4.66
CA ASN A 161 -8.38 -7.61 -4.50
C ASN A 161 -8.52 -7.03 -3.09
N ASN A 162 -9.43 -7.56 -2.27
CA ASN A 162 -9.70 -7.12 -0.89
C ASN A 162 -9.98 -5.61 -0.75
N THR A 163 -10.56 -4.99 -1.78
CA THR A 163 -10.75 -3.53 -1.80
C THR A 163 -12.01 -3.10 -1.07
N CYS A 164 -13.15 -3.69 -1.39
CA CYS A 164 -14.45 -3.31 -0.83
C CYS A 164 -14.81 -4.11 0.42
N TYR A 165 -14.50 -5.41 0.41
CA TYR A 165 -14.65 -6.30 1.55
C TYR A 165 -13.50 -7.30 1.62
N GLN A 166 -13.27 -7.88 2.80
CA GLN A 166 -12.13 -8.74 3.09
C GLN A 166 -12.53 -10.15 3.49
N ASN A 167 -13.75 -10.31 4.01
CA ASN A 167 -14.27 -11.60 4.47
C ASN A 167 -15.58 -11.93 3.75
N VAL A 168 -15.78 -13.22 3.46
CA VAL A 168 -17.06 -13.76 3.00
C VAL A 168 -17.49 -14.90 3.90
N LYS A 169 -18.77 -14.94 4.22
CA LYS A 169 -19.43 -16.00 4.99
C LYS A 169 -20.69 -16.42 4.25
N VAL A 170 -20.83 -17.69 3.98
CA VAL A 170 -22.00 -18.25 3.29
C VAL A 170 -22.75 -19.16 4.25
N PHE A 171 -24.02 -18.87 4.48
CA PHE A 171 -24.89 -19.57 5.42
C PHE A 171 -24.25 -19.81 6.81
N PRO A 172 -23.64 -18.79 7.43
CA PRO A 172 -23.11 -18.94 8.77
C PRO A 172 -24.25 -19.07 9.80
N ALA A 173 -23.98 -19.71 10.94
CA ALA A 173 -24.78 -19.47 12.11
C ALA A 173 -24.56 -18.03 12.61
N ILE A 174 -25.56 -17.46 13.30
CA ILE A 174 -25.48 -16.05 13.75
C ILE A 174 -24.26 -15.79 14.64
N ASP A 175 -23.93 -16.72 15.52
CA ASP A 175 -22.79 -16.68 16.44
C ASP A 175 -21.43 -16.83 15.73
N GLU A 176 -21.43 -17.33 14.48
CA GLU A 176 -20.23 -17.40 13.63
C GLU A 176 -19.92 -16.07 12.93
N ILE A 177 -20.85 -15.11 12.92
CA ILE A 177 -20.65 -13.80 12.31
C ILE A 177 -19.87 -12.89 13.26
N LYS A 178 -18.54 -12.93 13.18
CA LYS A 178 -17.65 -12.08 13.96
C LYS A 178 -17.17 -10.92 13.10
N LEU A 179 -17.48 -9.71 13.54
CA LEU A 179 -17.07 -8.48 12.83
C LEU A 179 -15.80 -7.91 13.44
N GLU A 180 -14.90 -7.51 12.56
CA GLU A 180 -13.63 -6.89 12.89
C GLU A 180 -13.69 -5.38 12.57
N GLN A 181 -12.94 -4.57 13.30
CA GLN A 181 -12.94 -3.11 13.15
C GLN A 181 -12.46 -2.66 11.76
N ASP A 182 -11.50 -3.37 11.17
CA ASP A 182 -10.79 -3.00 9.96
C ASP A 182 -11.22 -3.77 8.71
N LYS A 183 -12.14 -4.74 8.86
CA LYS A 183 -12.58 -5.61 7.76
C LYS A 183 -14.09 -5.56 7.55
N VAL A 184 -14.48 -5.37 6.30
CA VAL A 184 -15.88 -5.51 5.89
C VAL A 184 -16.16 -6.97 5.55
N THR A 185 -17.23 -7.51 6.08
CA THR A 185 -17.66 -8.89 5.87
C THR A 185 -18.92 -8.93 5.00
N LEU A 186 -18.86 -9.70 3.92
CA LEU A 186 -20.04 -10.09 3.13
C LEU A 186 -20.63 -11.36 3.72
N VAL A 187 -21.90 -11.34 4.04
CA VAL A 187 -22.67 -12.50 4.51
C VAL A 187 -23.74 -12.85 3.50
N LEU A 188 -23.60 -14.01 2.86
CA LEU A 188 -24.71 -14.61 2.08
C LEU A 188 -25.58 -15.38 3.03
N PHE A 189 -26.86 -15.05 3.08
CA PHE A 189 -27.81 -15.66 4.00
C PHE A 189 -29.07 -16.12 3.28
N GLU A 190 -29.70 -17.15 3.83
CA GLU A 190 -30.95 -17.67 3.26
C GLU A 190 -32.02 -16.60 3.22
N PRO A 191 -32.82 -16.54 2.15
CA PRO A 191 -33.97 -15.65 2.11
C PRO A 191 -34.93 -15.87 3.26
N ASN A 192 -35.57 -14.80 3.72
CA ASN A 192 -36.51 -14.85 4.80
C ASN A 192 -37.73 -15.76 4.49
N ALA A 193 -37.97 -16.73 5.35
CA ALA A 193 -39.10 -17.67 5.21
C ALA A 193 -40.48 -17.01 5.33
N LYS A 194 -40.58 -15.85 5.97
CA LYS A 194 -41.86 -15.25 6.40
C LYS A 194 -42.18 -13.93 5.69
N GLY A 195 -41.40 -13.49 4.73
CA GLY A 195 -41.68 -12.23 4.03
C GLY A 195 -40.48 -11.67 3.27
N ASN A 196 -40.63 -10.46 2.75
CA ASN A 196 -39.59 -9.71 2.09
C ASN A 196 -38.66 -9.08 3.14
N GLY A 197 -37.34 -9.13 2.92
CA GLY A 197 -36.35 -8.55 3.79
C GLY A 197 -35.44 -9.59 4.45
N LEU A 198 -34.64 -9.15 5.41
CA LEU A 198 -33.78 -10.04 6.18
C LEU A 198 -34.62 -10.82 7.24
N SER A 199 -34.07 -11.93 7.72
CA SER A 199 -34.66 -12.63 8.86
C SER A 199 -34.52 -11.77 10.11
N LYS A 200 -35.48 -11.96 11.07
CA LYS A 200 -35.44 -11.25 12.34
C LYS A 200 -34.10 -11.45 13.08
N ASP A 201 -33.57 -12.65 13.04
CA ASP A 201 -32.29 -12.97 13.71
C ASP A 201 -31.12 -12.15 13.14
N LEU A 202 -31.11 -11.88 11.84
CA LEU A 202 -30.09 -11.00 11.21
C LEU A 202 -30.32 -9.51 11.50
N GLU A 203 -31.59 -9.09 11.58
CA GLU A 203 -31.95 -7.73 11.99
C GLU A 203 -31.53 -7.49 13.44
N ASP A 204 -31.83 -8.39 14.34
CA ASP A 204 -31.42 -8.35 15.74
C ASP A 204 -29.89 -8.38 15.86
N PHE A 205 -29.22 -9.25 15.12
CA PHE A 205 -27.75 -9.27 15.07
C PHE A 205 -27.19 -7.91 14.67
N TYR A 206 -27.74 -7.29 13.63
CA TYR A 206 -27.29 -5.97 13.15
C TYR A 206 -27.57 -4.89 14.19
N GLU A 207 -28.71 -4.94 14.89
CA GLU A 207 -29.07 -3.97 15.92
C GLU A 207 -28.08 -3.96 17.09
N TYR A 208 -27.66 -5.15 17.54
CA TYR A 208 -26.79 -5.29 18.72
C TYR A 208 -25.29 -5.31 18.41
N THR A 209 -24.89 -5.44 17.15
CA THR A 209 -23.46 -5.47 16.82
C THR A 209 -22.79 -4.09 16.99
N LYS A 210 -21.55 -4.10 17.50
CA LYS A 210 -20.76 -2.88 17.68
C LYS A 210 -20.32 -2.26 16.35
N TYR A 211 -19.81 -3.06 15.44
CA TYR A 211 -19.23 -2.60 14.18
C TYR A 211 -20.24 -2.66 13.02
N LYS A 212 -21.35 -1.93 13.19
CA LYS A 212 -22.46 -1.92 12.22
C LYS A 212 -22.03 -1.63 10.79
N ASN A 213 -21.02 -0.79 10.61
CA ASN A 213 -20.49 -0.43 9.30
C ASN A 213 -19.41 -1.41 8.79
N ARG A 214 -19.40 -2.65 9.24
CA ARG A 214 -18.46 -3.69 8.81
C ARG A 214 -19.13 -4.96 8.31
N VAL A 215 -20.42 -4.88 8.00
CA VAL A 215 -21.17 -6.00 7.47
C VAL A 215 -22.10 -5.58 6.36
N MET A 216 -22.29 -6.44 5.39
CA MET A 216 -23.35 -6.40 4.38
C MET A 216 -23.92 -7.79 4.21
N PHE A 217 -25.19 -7.87 3.85
CA PHE A 217 -25.87 -9.12 3.63
C PHE A 217 -26.33 -9.22 2.19
N LEU A 218 -26.16 -10.39 1.61
CA LEU A 218 -26.70 -10.75 0.30
C LEU A 218 -27.77 -11.83 0.51
N SER A 219 -29.00 -11.53 0.13
CA SER A 219 -30.15 -12.40 0.31
C SER A 219 -31.18 -12.15 -0.80
N GLY A 220 -32.41 -12.59 -0.64
CA GLY A 220 -33.45 -12.36 -1.66
C GLY A 220 -34.73 -13.15 -1.41
N ASN A 221 -35.24 -13.83 -2.43
CA ASN A 221 -36.51 -14.50 -2.40
C ASN A 221 -36.39 -15.99 -1.99
N LYS A 222 -37.27 -16.45 -1.10
CA LYS A 222 -37.28 -17.82 -0.57
C LYS A 222 -37.67 -18.86 -1.63
N ASP A 223 -38.57 -18.54 -2.53
CA ASP A 223 -39.17 -19.53 -3.47
C ASP A 223 -38.15 -20.15 -4.43
N THR A 224 -36.97 -19.58 -4.50
CA THR A 224 -35.86 -20.04 -5.37
C THR A 224 -34.81 -20.86 -4.62
N MET A 225 -34.85 -20.90 -3.29
CA MET A 225 -33.84 -21.60 -2.48
C MET A 225 -33.86 -23.11 -2.71
N ASP A 226 -35.06 -23.70 -2.89
CA ASP A 226 -35.22 -25.13 -3.13
C ASP A 226 -34.54 -25.55 -4.46
N LYS A 227 -34.67 -24.75 -5.52
CA LYS A 227 -33.96 -25.00 -6.78
C LYS A 227 -32.44 -24.94 -6.59
N LEU A 228 -31.95 -23.99 -5.81
CA LEU A 228 -30.54 -23.83 -5.53
C LEU A 228 -29.97 -25.03 -4.76
N LEU A 229 -30.71 -25.52 -3.76
CA LEU A 229 -30.35 -26.73 -3.02
C LEU A 229 -30.38 -27.98 -3.91
N GLN A 230 -31.38 -28.11 -4.78
CA GLN A 230 -31.48 -29.22 -5.72
C GLN A 230 -30.26 -29.23 -6.68
N SER A 231 -29.92 -28.08 -7.28
CA SER A 231 -28.73 -27.97 -8.13
C SER A 231 -27.44 -28.28 -7.37
N SER A 232 -27.39 -27.96 -6.06
CA SER A 232 -26.25 -28.30 -5.21
C SER A 232 -26.12 -29.80 -4.94
N LYS A 233 -27.24 -30.51 -4.77
CA LYS A 233 -27.26 -31.99 -4.66
C LYS A 233 -26.75 -32.63 -5.94
N GLU A 234 -27.21 -32.15 -7.11
CA GLU A 234 -26.72 -32.58 -8.42
C GLU A 234 -25.21 -32.33 -8.59
N TYR A 235 -24.72 -31.17 -8.16
CA TYR A 235 -23.31 -30.81 -8.21
C TYR A 235 -22.45 -31.79 -7.39
N ARG A 236 -22.87 -32.07 -6.15
CA ARG A 236 -22.22 -33.04 -5.28
C ARG A 236 -22.23 -34.43 -5.87
N GLY A 237 -23.37 -34.87 -6.40
CA GLY A 237 -23.52 -36.17 -7.06
C GLY A 237 -22.60 -36.31 -8.26
N MET A 238 -22.56 -35.29 -9.12
CA MET A 238 -21.72 -35.31 -10.31
C MET A 238 -20.22 -35.28 -9.97
N LYS A 239 -19.82 -34.55 -8.94
CA LYS A 239 -18.43 -34.60 -8.41
C LYS A 239 -18.09 -36.01 -7.91
N ASN A 240 -19.01 -36.68 -7.22
CA ASN A 240 -18.77 -38.04 -6.74
C ASN A 240 -18.60 -39.04 -7.92
N ILE A 241 -19.40 -38.93 -8.96
CA ILE A 241 -19.30 -39.75 -10.15
C ILE A 241 -17.91 -39.53 -10.81
N ILE A 242 -17.51 -38.29 -11.03
CA ILE A 242 -16.19 -37.99 -11.64
C ILE A 242 -15.05 -38.46 -10.73
N ASN A 243 -15.12 -38.26 -9.42
CA ASN A 243 -14.13 -38.75 -8.47
C ASN A 243 -14.00 -40.28 -8.50
N THR A 244 -15.12 -40.99 -8.71
CA THR A 244 -15.13 -42.44 -8.86
C THR A 244 -14.44 -42.84 -10.17
N MET A 245 -14.74 -42.17 -11.29
CA MET A 245 -14.05 -42.36 -12.57
C MET A 245 -12.53 -42.09 -12.46
N ASP A 246 -12.12 -41.07 -11.70
CA ASP A 246 -10.70 -40.77 -11.46
C ASP A 246 -10.02 -41.86 -10.62
N LYS A 247 -10.69 -42.40 -9.59
CA LYS A 247 -10.20 -43.53 -8.79
C LYS A 247 -10.06 -44.81 -9.61
N GLU A 248 -10.98 -45.05 -10.53
CA GLU A 248 -10.96 -46.15 -11.49
C GLU A 248 -9.97 -45.91 -12.63
N ARG A 249 -9.28 -44.76 -12.64
CA ARG A 249 -8.30 -44.35 -13.68
C ARG A 249 -8.91 -44.30 -15.08
N THR A 250 -10.19 -43.90 -15.18
CA THR A 250 -10.86 -43.72 -16.46
C THR A 250 -10.13 -42.62 -17.26
N PRO A 251 -9.69 -42.89 -18.49
CA PRO A 251 -8.97 -41.90 -19.30
C PRO A 251 -9.84 -40.64 -19.53
N LYS A 252 -9.23 -39.43 -19.43
CA LYS A 252 -9.94 -38.18 -19.64
C LYS A 252 -10.52 -37.99 -21.05
N ASN A 253 -10.01 -38.72 -22.05
CA ASN A 253 -10.53 -38.75 -23.41
C ASN A 253 -11.70 -39.73 -23.58
N ASN A 254 -12.03 -40.50 -22.56
CA ASN A 254 -13.17 -41.39 -22.58
C ASN A 254 -14.47 -40.58 -22.80
N PRO A 255 -15.37 -40.99 -23.70
CA PRO A 255 -16.62 -40.28 -23.97
C PRO A 255 -17.48 -40.04 -22.74
N GLN A 256 -17.58 -41.02 -21.81
CA GLN A 256 -18.34 -40.87 -20.58
C GLN A 256 -17.71 -39.85 -19.64
N TYR A 257 -16.37 -39.85 -19.52
CA TYR A 257 -15.69 -38.85 -18.70
C TYR A 257 -15.94 -37.43 -19.23
N LYS A 258 -15.91 -37.25 -20.55
CA LYS A 258 -16.24 -35.95 -21.19
C LYS A 258 -17.69 -35.57 -20.94
N GLN A 259 -18.64 -36.50 -21.11
CA GLN A 259 -20.05 -36.26 -20.80
C GLN A 259 -20.26 -35.87 -19.32
N ALA A 260 -19.53 -36.52 -18.42
CA ALA A 260 -19.58 -36.19 -17.00
C ALA A 260 -19.08 -34.74 -16.72
N GLN A 261 -17.99 -34.36 -17.36
CA GLN A 261 -17.45 -32.98 -17.26
C GLN A 261 -18.43 -31.95 -17.85
N ASP A 262 -18.96 -32.20 -19.04
CA ASP A 262 -19.94 -31.32 -19.69
C ASP A 262 -21.20 -31.21 -18.83
N ARG A 263 -21.65 -32.28 -18.21
CA ARG A 263 -22.79 -32.28 -17.29
C ARG A 263 -22.50 -31.49 -16.03
N LEU A 264 -21.30 -31.65 -15.44
CA LEU A 264 -20.86 -30.89 -14.28
C LEU A 264 -20.85 -29.38 -14.59
N ASP A 265 -20.39 -28.97 -15.76
CA ASP A 265 -20.34 -27.56 -16.14
C ASP A 265 -21.77 -26.99 -16.36
N LYS A 266 -22.67 -27.78 -16.92
CA LYS A 266 -24.10 -27.41 -16.99
C LYS A 266 -24.73 -27.25 -15.60
N ILE A 267 -24.40 -28.13 -14.65
CA ILE A 267 -24.88 -28.05 -13.28
C ILE A 267 -24.30 -26.80 -12.57
N LYS A 268 -23.03 -26.48 -12.76
CA LYS A 268 -22.43 -25.22 -12.23
C LYS A 268 -23.19 -24.00 -12.74
N LEU A 269 -23.52 -23.99 -14.04
CA LEU A 269 -24.33 -22.90 -14.61
C LEU A 269 -25.73 -22.85 -13.99
N SER A 270 -26.36 -24.01 -13.77
CA SER A 270 -27.66 -24.09 -13.08
C SER A 270 -27.60 -23.52 -11.65
N ILE A 271 -26.52 -23.80 -10.91
CA ILE A 271 -26.30 -23.20 -9.58
C ILE A 271 -26.19 -21.67 -9.70
N LEU A 272 -25.41 -21.14 -10.66
CA LEU A 272 -25.28 -19.70 -10.85
C LEU A 272 -26.61 -19.05 -11.21
N GLN A 273 -27.42 -19.70 -12.07
CA GLN A 273 -28.75 -19.21 -12.43
C GLN A 273 -29.71 -19.22 -11.23
N ALA A 274 -29.75 -20.31 -10.46
CA ALA A 274 -30.55 -20.39 -9.25
C ALA A 274 -30.07 -19.38 -8.20
N ALA A 275 -28.74 -19.21 -8.02
CA ALA A 275 -28.17 -18.23 -7.12
C ALA A 275 -28.53 -16.79 -7.51
N ARG A 276 -28.55 -16.47 -8.82
CA ARG A 276 -29.00 -15.16 -9.31
C ARG A 276 -30.46 -14.87 -8.96
N GLU A 277 -31.33 -15.88 -9.03
CA GLU A 277 -32.73 -15.74 -8.67
C GLU A 277 -32.89 -15.64 -7.13
N THR A 278 -32.07 -16.35 -6.37
CA THR A 278 -32.13 -16.41 -4.90
C THR A 278 -31.51 -15.17 -4.24
N PHE A 279 -30.31 -14.74 -4.68
CA PHE A 279 -29.59 -13.61 -4.12
C PHE A 279 -29.81 -12.35 -4.94
N SER A 280 -31.00 -11.78 -4.83
CA SER A 280 -31.45 -10.63 -5.63
C SER A 280 -31.36 -9.28 -4.92
N LYS A 281 -31.01 -9.26 -3.64
CA LYS A 281 -30.93 -8.05 -2.81
C LYS A 281 -29.65 -8.01 -1.99
N ILE A 282 -28.95 -6.88 -2.05
CA ILE A 282 -27.85 -6.56 -1.15
C ILE A 282 -28.30 -5.56 -0.10
N TYR A 283 -28.05 -5.86 1.17
CA TYR A 283 -28.36 -5.01 2.32
C TYR A 283 -27.05 -4.47 2.89
N TYR A 284 -26.98 -3.16 3.10
CA TYR A 284 -25.78 -2.50 3.61
C TYR A 284 -26.14 -1.34 4.54
N PRO A 285 -25.23 -0.95 5.44
CA PRO A 285 -25.47 0.10 6.42
C PRO A 285 -25.69 1.48 5.78
N SER A 286 -26.65 2.22 6.32
CA SER A 286 -26.90 3.62 6.05
C SER A 286 -26.91 4.42 7.37
N SER A 287 -27.72 5.46 7.49
CA SER A 287 -27.67 6.37 8.66
C SER A 287 -27.91 5.67 10.01
N ARG A 288 -28.97 4.91 10.12
CA ARG A 288 -29.34 4.19 11.36
C ARG A 288 -29.57 2.72 11.09
N ASP A 289 -30.11 2.40 9.91
CA ASP A 289 -30.58 1.07 9.56
C ASP A 289 -29.87 0.53 8.31
N LEU A 290 -30.14 -0.74 8.02
CA LEU A 290 -29.79 -1.34 6.75
C LEU A 290 -30.74 -0.83 5.66
N ILE A 291 -30.14 -0.48 4.51
CA ILE A 291 -30.90 -0.24 3.28
C ILE A 291 -30.58 -1.32 2.27
N SER A 292 -31.48 -1.55 1.33
CA SER A 292 -31.29 -2.56 0.31
C SER A 292 -31.15 -1.94 -1.09
N ALA A 293 -30.43 -2.66 -1.94
CA ALA A 293 -30.38 -2.42 -3.38
C ALA A 293 -30.59 -3.72 -4.14
N ASP A 294 -31.12 -3.61 -5.36
CA ASP A 294 -31.20 -4.75 -6.24
C ASP A 294 -29.82 -5.24 -6.61
N PHE A 295 -29.65 -6.55 -6.62
CA PHE A 295 -28.42 -7.22 -6.98
C PHE A 295 -28.70 -8.22 -8.08
N LEU A 296 -28.01 -8.07 -9.21
CA LEU A 296 -28.12 -8.95 -10.36
C LEU A 296 -26.77 -9.58 -10.64
N MET A 297 -26.67 -10.89 -10.49
CA MET A 297 -25.49 -11.64 -10.87
C MET A 297 -25.36 -11.67 -12.41
N GLU A 298 -24.35 -11.00 -12.92
CA GLU A 298 -23.99 -11.00 -14.34
C GLU A 298 -22.82 -11.95 -14.56
N PHE A 299 -23.03 -13.03 -15.28
CA PHE A 299 -21.99 -14.02 -15.58
C PHE A 299 -22.07 -14.47 -17.05
N LYS A 300 -20.90 -14.84 -17.57
CA LYS A 300 -20.78 -15.45 -18.91
C LYS A 300 -20.30 -16.89 -18.69
N GLU A 301 -21.08 -17.85 -19.20
CA GLU A 301 -20.83 -19.28 -18.98
C GLU A 301 -20.69 -19.59 -17.47
N ASN A 302 -19.60 -20.24 -17.07
CA ASN A 302 -19.31 -20.57 -15.67
C ASN A 302 -18.42 -19.54 -14.97
N ASN A 303 -18.10 -18.42 -15.64
CA ASN A 303 -17.24 -17.39 -15.08
C ASN A 303 -18.06 -16.29 -14.39
N TYR A 304 -17.89 -16.20 -13.08
CA TYR A 304 -18.53 -15.19 -12.24
C TYR A 304 -17.55 -14.64 -11.20
N ASN A 305 -17.48 -13.31 -11.09
CA ASN A 305 -16.69 -12.60 -10.10
C ASN A 305 -17.63 -11.79 -9.18
N GLY A 306 -17.90 -12.32 -8.00
CA GLY A 306 -18.79 -11.71 -7.03
C GLY A 306 -18.23 -10.39 -6.47
N GLU A 307 -16.90 -10.27 -6.31
CA GLU A 307 -16.28 -9.03 -5.81
C GLU A 307 -16.54 -7.86 -6.77
N GLU A 308 -16.35 -8.05 -8.07
CA GLU A 308 -16.61 -7.00 -9.06
C GLU A 308 -18.07 -6.56 -9.09
N GLN A 309 -18.99 -7.49 -8.98
CA GLN A 309 -20.42 -7.20 -8.95
C GLN A 309 -20.82 -6.43 -7.69
N ILE A 310 -20.33 -6.82 -6.54
CA ILE A 310 -20.55 -6.12 -5.25
C ILE A 310 -19.98 -4.69 -5.35
N ILE A 311 -18.74 -4.54 -5.85
CA ILE A 311 -18.10 -3.23 -6.03
C ILE A 311 -18.94 -2.34 -6.95
N LYS A 312 -19.43 -2.88 -8.08
CA LYS A 312 -20.27 -2.15 -9.03
C LYS A 312 -21.52 -1.58 -8.35
N VAL A 313 -22.29 -2.45 -7.69
CA VAL A 313 -23.53 -2.04 -7.02
C VAL A 313 -23.28 -1.02 -5.91
N LEU A 314 -22.27 -1.24 -5.07
CA LEU A 314 -21.99 -0.34 -3.94
C LEU A 314 -21.38 1.00 -4.39
N THR A 315 -20.65 1.03 -5.51
CA THR A 315 -20.16 2.26 -6.13
C THR A 315 -21.33 3.08 -6.69
N ASP A 316 -22.24 2.46 -7.44
CA ASP A 316 -23.44 3.10 -7.97
C ASP A 316 -24.33 3.68 -6.87
N ARG A 317 -24.38 3.02 -5.72
CA ARG A 317 -25.09 3.46 -4.51
C ARG A 317 -24.28 4.40 -3.62
N ARG A 318 -23.06 4.77 -4.01
CA ARG A 318 -22.16 5.67 -3.26
C ARG A 318 -21.82 5.15 -1.86
N LYS A 319 -21.89 3.83 -1.65
CA LYS A 319 -21.47 3.19 -0.40
C LYS A 319 -19.99 2.83 -0.43
N PHE A 320 -19.44 2.51 -1.61
CA PHE A 320 -18.02 2.28 -1.82
C PHE A 320 -17.45 3.37 -2.74
N GLU A 321 -16.28 3.90 -2.39
CA GLU A 321 -15.57 4.90 -3.18
C GLU A 321 -14.09 4.56 -3.27
N LYS A 322 -13.54 4.59 -4.48
CA LYS A 322 -12.13 4.29 -4.75
C LYS A 322 -11.21 5.50 -4.56
N ASP A 323 -11.71 6.71 -4.86
CA ASP A 323 -10.92 7.93 -4.72
C ASP A 323 -10.85 8.38 -3.26
N VAL A 324 -9.64 8.29 -2.71
CA VAL A 324 -9.33 8.63 -1.32
C VAL A 324 -8.27 9.74 -1.22
N SER A 325 -7.92 10.36 -2.35
CA SER A 325 -6.80 11.32 -2.43
C SER A 325 -7.24 12.78 -2.30
N GLY A 326 -8.51 13.09 -2.49
CA GLY A 326 -9.02 14.44 -2.64
C GLY A 326 -9.36 15.15 -1.31
N ASP A 327 -9.41 16.50 -1.38
CA ASP A 327 -9.87 17.35 -0.28
C ASP A 327 -11.32 17.02 0.15
N THR A 328 -12.12 16.53 -0.78
CA THR A 328 -13.48 16.05 -0.50
C THR A 328 -13.49 14.86 0.47
N PHE A 329 -12.56 13.91 0.32
CA PHE A 329 -12.44 12.78 1.24
C PHE A 329 -12.04 13.25 2.64
N ARG A 330 -11.08 14.18 2.73
CA ARG A 330 -10.69 14.81 3.99
C ARG A 330 -11.87 15.47 4.71
N LYS A 331 -12.62 16.33 4.00
CA LYS A 331 -13.79 17.01 4.57
C LYS A 331 -14.84 16.02 5.06
N LYS A 332 -15.16 14.99 4.28
CA LYS A 332 -16.07 13.92 4.70
C LYS A 332 -15.57 13.21 5.99
N CYS A 333 -14.26 12.98 6.10
CA CYS A 333 -13.65 12.37 7.28
C CYS A 333 -13.81 13.28 8.51
N GLU A 334 -13.46 14.55 8.39
CA GLU A 334 -13.56 15.54 9.46
C GLU A 334 -15.00 15.78 9.93
N ASP A 335 -15.97 15.73 9.03
CA ASP A 335 -17.38 15.96 9.35
C ASP A 335 -18.04 14.74 10.01
N ARG A 336 -17.63 13.51 9.67
CA ARG A 336 -18.37 12.29 10.04
C ARG A 336 -17.71 11.46 11.11
N ILE A 337 -16.40 11.27 11.02
CA ILE A 337 -15.66 10.36 11.90
C ILE A 337 -14.58 11.04 12.73
N PHE A 338 -13.96 12.07 12.21
CA PHE A 338 -12.99 12.91 12.91
C PHE A 338 -13.64 14.24 13.34
N THR A 339 -14.66 14.20 14.17
CA THR A 339 -15.54 15.35 14.48
C THR A 339 -14.98 16.32 15.52
N GLN A 340 -14.04 15.90 16.36
CA GLN A 340 -13.39 16.75 17.36
C GLN A 340 -12.14 17.40 16.76
N LYS A 341 -11.62 18.46 17.40
CA LYS A 341 -10.37 19.10 16.98
C LYS A 341 -9.18 18.13 17.07
N GLN A 342 -9.17 17.30 18.12
CA GLN A 342 -8.15 16.28 18.35
C GLN A 342 -8.80 14.95 18.72
N MET A 343 -8.34 13.84 18.13
CA MET A 343 -8.79 12.48 18.41
C MET A 343 -7.64 11.49 18.25
N ARG A 344 -7.69 10.37 18.98
CA ARG A 344 -6.79 9.25 18.70
C ARG A 344 -7.11 8.64 17.34
N PHE A 345 -6.09 8.31 16.57
CA PHE A 345 -6.32 7.73 15.24
C PHE A 345 -7.09 6.40 15.28
N ILE A 346 -6.87 5.61 16.34
CA ILE A 346 -7.63 4.37 16.56
C ILE A 346 -9.12 4.62 16.75
N ASP A 347 -9.50 5.71 17.45
CA ASP A 347 -10.90 6.07 17.69
C ASP A 347 -11.56 6.57 16.39
N ILE A 348 -10.81 7.24 15.51
CA ILE A 348 -11.30 7.61 14.17
C ILE A 348 -11.62 6.36 13.35
N LYS A 349 -10.74 5.35 13.36
CA LYS A 349 -10.98 4.06 12.69
C LYS A 349 -12.15 3.30 13.31
N GLU A 350 -12.27 3.32 14.61
CA GLU A 350 -13.40 2.70 15.31
C GLU A 350 -14.73 3.37 14.94
N ARG A 351 -14.80 4.69 14.90
CA ARG A 351 -15.98 5.42 14.44
C ARG A 351 -16.32 5.10 12.99
N ALA A 352 -15.32 4.97 12.11
CA ALA A 352 -15.54 4.52 10.73
C ALA A 352 -16.15 3.12 10.64
N ALA A 353 -15.85 2.26 11.62
CA ALA A 353 -16.44 0.92 11.72
C ALA A 353 -17.87 0.91 12.30
N MET A 354 -18.24 1.92 13.09
CA MET A 354 -19.54 2.01 13.72
C MET A 354 -20.54 2.86 12.94
N GLU A 355 -20.09 3.90 12.27
CA GLU A 355 -20.94 4.90 11.61
C GLU A 355 -21.46 4.43 10.26
N GLY A 356 -22.72 4.03 10.17
CA GLY A 356 -23.34 3.48 8.97
C GLY A 356 -23.36 4.45 7.78
N LYS A 357 -23.35 5.77 8.00
CA LYS A 357 -23.25 6.77 6.92
C LYS A 357 -21.85 6.85 6.31
N TRP A 358 -20.82 6.35 7.01
CA TRP A 358 -19.47 6.36 6.49
C TRP A 358 -19.36 5.42 5.30
N GLN A 359 -18.80 5.91 4.22
CA GLN A 359 -18.56 5.13 3.01
C GLN A 359 -17.46 4.10 3.26
N TRP A 360 -17.51 3.01 2.52
CA TRP A 360 -16.42 2.05 2.48
C TRP A 360 -15.38 2.49 1.45
N HIS A 361 -14.14 2.22 1.75
CA HIS A 361 -12.97 2.55 0.94
C HIS A 361 -12.00 1.37 0.97
N ILE A 362 -10.90 1.48 0.22
CA ILE A 362 -9.80 0.53 0.33
C ILE A 362 -9.26 0.51 1.78
N PRO A 363 -8.76 -0.62 2.28
CA PRO A 363 -8.34 -0.75 3.68
C PRO A 363 -7.34 0.30 4.16
N SER A 364 -6.40 0.73 3.31
CA SER A 364 -5.38 1.73 3.63
C SER A 364 -5.85 3.19 3.54
N ALA A 365 -7.12 3.45 3.20
CA ALA A 365 -7.60 4.79 2.89
C ALA A 365 -7.38 5.82 4.00
N LEU A 366 -7.68 5.46 5.25
CA LEU A 366 -7.53 6.38 6.38
C LEU A 366 -6.06 6.63 6.74
N GLU A 367 -5.19 5.60 6.66
CA GLU A 367 -3.74 5.75 6.82
C GLU A 367 -3.16 6.65 5.73
N THR A 368 -3.54 6.42 4.49
CA THR A 368 -3.11 7.24 3.35
C THR A 368 -3.57 8.70 3.53
N LEU A 369 -4.82 8.92 3.92
CA LEU A 369 -5.33 10.25 4.22
C LEU A 369 -4.53 10.90 5.35
N LYS A 370 -4.35 10.21 6.49
CA LYS A 370 -3.57 10.71 7.62
C LYS A 370 -2.18 11.17 7.19
N ASN A 371 -1.44 10.28 6.52
CA ASN A 371 -0.07 10.56 6.09
C ASN A 371 0.00 11.76 5.13
N ASN A 372 -0.94 11.84 4.19
CA ASN A 372 -1.02 12.97 3.25
C ASN A 372 -1.36 14.30 3.96
N MET A 373 -2.25 14.28 4.95
CA MET A 373 -2.63 15.49 5.67
C MET A 373 -1.55 15.95 6.64
N VAL A 374 -0.84 15.02 7.26
CA VAL A 374 0.31 15.32 8.12
C VAL A 374 1.47 15.88 7.29
N SER A 375 1.77 15.31 6.13
CA SER A 375 2.84 15.82 5.25
C SER A 375 2.57 17.23 4.71
N LYS A 376 1.30 17.63 4.63
CA LYS A 376 0.85 18.98 4.21
C LYS A 376 0.64 19.95 5.37
N ASP A 377 0.93 19.54 6.60
CA ASP A 377 0.66 20.28 7.84
C ASP A 377 -0.82 20.73 7.99
N ILE A 378 -1.74 20.00 7.39
CA ILE A 378 -3.19 20.18 7.58
C ILE A 378 -3.65 19.47 8.85
N TRP A 379 -3.04 18.32 9.14
CA TRP A 379 -3.17 17.62 10.41
C TRP A 379 -1.80 17.46 11.05
N ARG A 380 -1.77 17.34 12.39
CA ARG A 380 -0.56 17.00 13.16
C ARG A 380 -0.78 15.73 13.95
N GLU A 381 0.26 14.88 14.02
CA GLU A 381 0.24 13.65 14.80
C GLU A 381 1.18 13.80 16.00
N ASN A 382 0.66 13.54 17.20
CA ASN A 382 1.45 13.52 18.42
C ASN A 382 0.94 12.41 19.35
N GLY A 383 1.81 11.43 19.68
CA GLY A 383 1.48 10.35 20.60
C GLY A 383 0.26 9.52 20.20
N GLY A 384 0.01 9.34 18.89
CA GLY A 384 -1.15 8.61 18.36
C GLY A 384 -2.45 9.42 18.29
N TYR A 385 -2.41 10.69 18.71
CA TYR A 385 -3.48 11.67 18.51
C TYR A 385 -3.26 12.40 17.20
N ILE A 386 -4.35 12.64 16.49
CA ILE A 386 -4.40 13.50 15.30
C ILE A 386 -5.14 14.78 15.66
N GLU A 387 -4.56 15.91 15.30
CA GLU A 387 -5.16 17.24 15.49
C GLU A 387 -5.39 17.88 14.13
N LYS A 388 -6.56 18.55 13.96
CA LYS A 388 -6.90 19.32 12.75
C LYS A 388 -6.42 20.75 12.88
N GLY A 389 -5.86 21.30 11.78
CA GLY A 389 -5.62 22.73 11.68
C GLY A 389 -6.91 23.58 11.61
N PRO A 390 -6.82 24.87 11.55
CA PRO A 390 -5.56 25.61 11.57
C PRO A 390 -4.87 25.52 12.94
N PHE A 391 -3.54 25.55 12.92
CA PHE A 391 -2.70 25.53 14.12
C PHE A 391 -2.31 26.97 14.44
N ILE A 392 -2.51 27.35 15.70
CA ILE A 392 -2.06 28.65 16.21
C ILE A 392 -0.60 28.48 16.62
N GLU A 393 0.27 29.14 15.91
CA GLU A 393 1.71 29.14 16.17
C GLU A 393 2.13 30.51 16.72
N LYS A 394 3.30 30.58 17.36
CA LYS A 394 3.93 31.85 17.71
C LYS A 394 4.83 32.32 16.59
N THR A 395 4.68 33.58 16.22
CA THR A 395 5.56 34.19 15.21
C THR A 395 6.99 34.23 15.71
N GLN A 396 7.96 34.11 14.80
CA GLN A 396 9.39 34.11 15.13
C GLN A 396 10.17 34.90 14.10
N VAL A 397 11.30 35.42 14.52
CA VAL A 397 12.31 36.06 13.66
C VAL A 397 13.59 35.23 13.72
N ILE A 398 14.16 34.93 12.56
CA ILE A 398 15.50 34.36 12.45
C ILE A 398 16.37 35.36 11.70
N ILE A 399 17.49 35.72 12.29
CA ILE A 399 18.42 36.70 11.71
C ILE A 399 19.74 36.02 11.39
N ARG A 400 20.25 36.28 10.18
CA ARG A 400 21.55 35.83 9.70
C ARG A 400 22.34 37.03 9.21
N GLU A 401 23.58 37.22 9.70
CA GLU A 401 24.52 38.12 9.14
C GLU A 401 24.99 37.61 7.77
N VAL A 402 24.83 38.43 6.74
CA VAL A 402 25.21 38.09 5.35
C VAL A 402 26.55 38.74 4.99
N TYR A 403 26.73 39.99 5.41
CA TYR A 403 27.94 40.77 5.09
C TYR A 403 28.23 41.75 6.22
N ARG A 404 29.47 41.98 6.47
CA ARG A 404 29.98 43.03 7.38
C ARG A 404 31.04 43.86 6.70
N ASP A 405 30.87 45.17 6.72
CA ASP A 405 31.88 46.08 6.30
C ASP A 405 32.89 46.31 7.44
N SER A 406 34.09 45.83 7.24
CA SER A 406 35.16 45.92 8.24
C SER A 406 35.73 47.32 8.43
N GLU A 407 35.39 48.31 7.60
CA GLU A 407 35.83 49.69 7.74
C GLU A 407 34.83 50.59 8.45
N THR A 408 33.54 50.31 8.25
CA THR A 408 32.45 51.14 8.80
C THR A 408 31.72 50.47 9.95
N GLY A 409 31.81 49.14 10.09
CA GLY A 409 31.05 48.34 11.02
C GLY A 409 29.58 48.16 10.63
N GLU A 410 29.20 48.52 9.39
CA GLU A 410 27.86 48.29 8.86
C GLU A 410 27.66 46.78 8.59
N VAL A 411 26.54 46.26 9.08
CA VAL A 411 26.18 44.86 8.90
C VAL A 411 24.95 44.76 8.03
N THR A 412 25.00 43.85 7.08
CA THR A 412 23.85 43.45 6.28
C THR A 412 23.28 42.18 6.86
N LEU A 413 22.02 42.22 7.26
CA LEU A 413 21.26 41.12 7.85
C LEU A 413 20.25 40.57 6.84
N SER A 414 20.14 39.27 6.78
CA SER A 414 19.01 38.58 6.17
C SER A 414 18.08 38.15 7.29
N ILE A 415 16.86 38.59 7.22
CA ILE A 415 15.81 38.37 8.24
C ILE A 415 14.80 37.42 7.63
N LYS A 416 14.46 36.35 8.34
CA LYS A 416 13.41 35.42 7.97
C LYS A 416 12.30 35.48 8.99
N ASN A 417 11.10 35.77 8.53
CA ASN A 417 9.88 35.70 9.31
C ASN A 417 9.29 34.28 9.25
N ILE A 418 8.79 33.81 10.37
CA ILE A 418 8.14 32.51 10.50
C ILE A 418 6.77 32.75 11.16
N TYR A 419 5.72 32.18 10.56
CA TYR A 419 4.33 32.29 11.02
C TYR A 419 3.79 33.74 11.13
N GLY A 420 4.48 34.71 10.54
CA GLY A 420 4.04 36.09 10.42
C GLY A 420 4.45 36.69 9.09
N ASP A 421 3.88 37.82 8.73
CA ASP A 421 4.08 38.51 7.44
C ASP A 421 4.84 39.83 7.56
N LYS A 422 4.92 40.42 8.75
CA LYS A 422 5.60 41.70 9.01
C LYS A 422 6.61 41.56 10.13
N VAL A 423 7.76 42.20 9.95
CA VAL A 423 8.80 42.33 10.98
C VAL A 423 8.98 43.79 11.32
N TYR A 424 8.86 44.08 12.60
CA TYR A 424 9.11 45.41 13.18
C TYR A 424 10.39 45.40 13.99
N TYR A 425 11.06 46.55 14.09
CA TYR A 425 12.27 46.69 14.89
C TYR A 425 12.31 47.99 15.65
N ASP A 426 13.09 48.00 16.72
CA ASP A 426 13.37 49.20 17.53
C ASP A 426 14.82 49.14 18.03
N ILE A 427 15.40 50.28 18.40
CA ILE A 427 16.79 50.40 18.84
C ILE A 427 16.87 50.32 20.37
N ASP A 428 15.99 51.00 21.08
CA ASP A 428 16.08 51.22 22.53
C ASP A 428 14.88 50.68 23.31
N SER A 429 13.89 50.11 22.63
CA SER A 429 12.67 49.63 23.25
C SER A 429 12.19 48.32 22.60
N GLU A 430 11.31 47.59 23.29
CA GLU A 430 10.68 46.41 22.70
C GLU A 430 9.75 46.82 21.54
N PRO A 431 9.94 46.29 20.32
CA PRO A 431 9.17 46.72 19.17
C PRO A 431 7.71 46.28 19.30
N THR A 432 6.83 47.10 18.73
CA THR A 432 5.40 46.90 18.63
C THR A 432 4.95 47.04 17.18
N SER A 433 3.66 46.85 16.90
CA SER A 433 3.10 47.11 15.56
C SER A 433 3.18 48.57 15.11
N ALA A 434 3.53 49.51 16.04
CA ALA A 434 3.74 50.93 15.75
C ALA A 434 5.21 51.28 15.51
N SER A 435 6.15 50.37 15.77
CA SER A 435 7.58 50.58 15.56
C SER A 435 7.95 50.55 14.05
N MET A 436 9.22 50.79 13.72
CA MET A 436 9.68 50.79 12.34
C MET A 436 9.54 49.41 11.72
N GLN A 437 8.97 49.34 10.53
CA GLN A 437 8.85 48.09 9.79
C GLN A 437 10.10 47.86 8.97
N VAL A 438 10.58 46.62 8.92
CA VAL A 438 11.64 46.19 8.03
C VAL A 438 11.09 46.12 6.60
N GLU A 439 11.60 46.98 5.71
CA GLU A 439 11.13 47.03 4.31
C GLU A 439 11.74 45.93 3.45
N ASP A 440 13.05 45.65 3.58
CA ASP A 440 13.74 44.60 2.88
C ASP A 440 14.32 43.57 3.86
N LEU A 441 13.63 42.43 3.97
CA LEU A 441 14.01 41.34 4.84
C LEU A 441 15.30 40.64 4.39
N SER A 442 15.69 40.77 3.12
CA SER A 442 16.85 40.09 2.57
C SER A 442 18.12 40.92 2.70
N ASN A 443 18.02 42.25 2.86
CA ASN A 443 19.14 43.18 2.79
C ASN A 443 18.99 44.33 3.79
N PHE A 444 18.69 44.01 5.04
CA PHE A 444 18.59 45.01 6.10
C PHE A 444 19.97 45.44 6.56
N LYS A 445 20.29 46.72 6.40
CA LYS A 445 21.59 47.30 6.75
C LYS A 445 21.50 48.10 8.03
N THR A 446 22.46 47.90 8.93
CA THR A 446 22.51 48.61 10.19
C THR A 446 23.95 48.83 10.68
N LYS A 447 24.19 49.93 11.42
CA LYS A 447 25.39 50.19 12.20
C LYS A 447 25.11 50.18 13.71
N GLU A 448 23.83 49.98 14.08
CA GLU A 448 23.43 49.96 15.48
C GLU A 448 24.07 48.77 16.19
N LEU A 449 24.34 48.94 17.50
CA LEU A 449 24.91 47.89 18.32
C LEU A 449 23.88 46.93 18.89
N LYS A 450 22.66 47.40 19.06
CA LYS A 450 21.54 46.60 19.56
C LYS A 450 20.30 46.90 18.73
N LEU A 451 19.58 45.85 18.37
CA LEU A 451 18.30 45.95 17.71
C LEU A 451 17.39 44.83 18.22
N ASP A 452 16.19 45.19 18.56
CA ASP A 452 15.15 44.27 18.93
C ASP A 452 14.20 44.09 17.73
N PHE A 453 13.80 42.85 17.41
CA PHE A 453 12.92 42.53 16.28
C PHE A 453 11.71 41.77 16.75
N LEU A 454 10.55 42.08 16.18
CA LEU A 454 9.28 41.41 16.45
C LEU A 454 8.59 41.04 15.14
N CYS A 455 8.23 39.78 15.00
CA CYS A 455 7.39 39.34 13.90
C CYS A 455 5.93 39.34 14.31
N ILE A 456 5.06 39.89 13.46
CA ILE A 456 3.61 39.95 13.66
C ILE A 456 2.93 39.28 12.45
N ASP A 457 1.87 38.53 12.73
CA ASP A 457 0.93 38.02 11.73
C ASP A 457 -0.25 38.99 11.60
N SER A 458 -0.30 39.77 10.51
CA SER A 458 -1.36 40.74 10.26
C SER A 458 -2.73 40.09 10.00
N SER A 459 -2.77 38.78 9.67
CA SER A 459 -4.02 38.05 9.54
C SER A 459 -4.66 37.70 10.89
N GLY A 460 -3.90 37.77 11.99
CA GLY A 460 -4.36 37.45 13.34
C GLY A 460 -4.61 35.94 13.58
N VAL A 461 -4.12 35.08 12.71
CA VAL A 461 -4.23 33.62 12.86
C VAL A 461 -3.23 33.11 13.88
N ASN A 462 -2.00 33.63 13.86
CA ASN A 462 -0.92 33.23 14.74
C ASN A 462 -0.70 34.24 15.87
N GLU A 463 -0.27 33.76 17.03
CA GLU A 463 0.07 34.59 18.17
C GLU A 463 1.40 35.31 17.95
N THR A 464 1.50 36.54 18.43
CA THR A 464 2.79 37.25 18.45
C THR A 464 3.77 36.53 19.36
N GLY A 465 4.93 36.21 18.84
CA GLY A 465 5.99 35.51 19.55
C GLY A 465 6.89 36.40 20.35
N GLU A 466 8.03 35.89 20.76
CA GLU A 466 9.00 36.64 21.57
C GLU A 466 9.84 37.58 20.69
N VAL A 467 10.28 38.70 21.33
CA VAL A 467 11.20 39.67 20.71
C VAL A 467 12.58 39.03 20.52
N TYR A 468 13.09 39.11 19.33
CA TYR A 468 14.44 38.65 19.00
C TYR A 468 15.45 39.79 19.22
N ARG A 469 16.36 39.65 20.19
CA ARG A 469 17.36 40.66 20.55
C ARG A 469 18.66 40.36 19.79
N TRP A 470 18.96 41.22 18.81
CA TRP A 470 20.20 41.13 18.02
C TRP A 470 21.25 42.07 18.56
N LYS A 471 22.51 41.64 18.54
CA LYS A 471 23.66 42.46 18.97
C LYS A 471 24.74 42.45 17.90
N ASN A 472 25.24 43.65 17.56
CA ASN A 472 26.40 43.80 16.69
C ASN A 472 27.69 43.51 17.48
N LYS A 473 28.76 43.25 16.76
CA LYS A 473 30.09 43.00 17.32
C LYS A 473 30.94 44.29 17.12
N ILE A 474 31.75 44.56 18.11
CA ILE A 474 32.80 45.62 18.00
C ILE A 474 34.10 44.90 17.67
N GLU A 475 34.72 45.30 16.59
CA GLU A 475 36.03 44.77 16.14
C GLU A 475 37.12 45.81 16.45
N LEU A 476 38.24 45.33 17.01
CA LEU A 476 39.43 46.14 17.24
C LEU A 476 40.42 45.89 16.16
N LYS A 477 40.94 46.98 15.57
CA LYS A 477 42.08 46.98 14.64
C LYS A 477 43.21 47.76 15.24
N TYR A 478 44.42 47.46 14.81
CA TYR A 478 45.61 48.19 15.17
C TYR A 478 46.47 48.45 13.95
N SER A 479 47.28 49.51 14.01
CA SER A 479 48.36 49.74 13.11
C SER A 479 49.59 50.21 13.89
N GLU A 480 50.77 49.90 13.38
CA GLU A 480 52.02 50.33 13.95
C GLU A 480 52.77 51.23 12.93
N PHE A 481 53.35 52.29 13.42
CA PHE A 481 54.17 53.17 12.58
C PHE A 481 55.30 53.76 13.36
N ILE A 482 56.37 54.23 12.63
CA ILE A 482 57.53 54.85 13.24
C ILE A 482 57.46 56.36 12.98
N LYS A 483 57.62 57.20 14.01
CA LYS A 483 57.66 58.65 13.94
C LYS A 483 58.70 59.16 14.93
N ASN A 484 59.61 60.01 14.46
CA ASN A 484 60.67 60.56 15.28
C ASN A 484 61.54 59.51 16.02
N ASN A 485 61.83 58.41 15.36
CA ASN A 485 62.58 57.26 15.91
C ASN A 485 61.89 56.49 17.04
N ASN A 486 60.61 56.79 17.32
CA ASN A 486 59.77 56.08 18.26
C ASN A 486 58.72 55.21 17.52
N ARG A 487 58.43 54.02 18.04
CA ARG A 487 57.40 53.10 17.52
C ARG A 487 56.05 53.46 18.20
N TYR A 488 55.03 53.75 17.37
CA TYR A 488 53.70 54.11 17.81
C TYR A 488 52.74 52.99 17.47
N MET A 489 51.71 52.86 18.30
CA MET A 489 50.59 52.02 18.01
C MET A 489 49.31 52.87 17.93
N GLU A 490 48.55 52.67 16.90
CA GLU A 490 47.19 53.20 16.73
C GLU A 490 46.17 52.10 16.92
N LEU A 491 45.15 52.34 17.69
CA LEU A 491 44.02 51.42 17.91
C LEU A 491 42.76 52.04 17.34
N LYS A 492 41.93 51.22 16.71
CA LYS A 492 40.64 51.64 16.13
C LYS A 492 39.56 50.62 16.46
N ALA A 493 38.47 51.08 17.07
CA ALA A 493 37.25 50.26 17.26
C ALA A 493 36.26 50.51 16.13
N ILE A 494 35.65 49.46 15.62
CA ILE A 494 34.69 49.51 14.52
C ILE A 494 33.46 48.64 14.91
N PRO A 495 32.25 49.22 15.07
CA PRO A 495 31.95 50.67 15.12
C PRO A 495 32.71 51.39 16.24
N ASN A 496 32.78 52.74 16.15
CA ASN A 496 33.49 53.53 17.12
C ASN A 496 33.00 53.29 18.57
N ALA A 497 33.93 52.94 19.45
CA ALA A 497 33.69 52.58 20.85
C ALA A 497 34.84 53.04 21.72
N THR A 498 34.65 53.15 23.00
CA THR A 498 35.72 53.49 23.95
C THR A 498 36.69 52.34 24.08
N ILE A 499 37.96 52.59 23.77
CA ILE A 499 39.02 51.59 23.87
C ILE A 499 39.78 51.78 25.16
N LYS A 500 40.00 50.68 25.89
CA LYS A 500 40.94 50.61 27.01
C LYS A 500 42.10 49.69 26.62
N TYR A 501 43.31 50.08 26.97
CA TYR A 501 44.52 49.35 26.62
C TYR A 501 45.55 49.29 27.74
N THR A 502 46.38 48.27 27.72
CA THR A 502 47.55 48.11 28.60
C THR A 502 48.75 47.75 27.79
N THR A 503 49.96 48.13 28.27
CA THR A 503 51.24 47.84 27.62
C THR A 503 52.09 46.84 28.40
N ASP A 504 51.62 46.36 29.51
CA ASP A 504 52.29 45.44 30.42
C ASP A 504 51.65 44.02 30.39
N GLY A 505 50.63 43.80 29.53
CA GLY A 505 49.91 42.50 29.44
C GLY A 505 48.86 42.30 30.50
N SER A 506 48.58 43.30 31.36
CA SER A 506 47.51 43.22 32.33
C SER A 506 46.13 43.28 31.62
N ASN A 507 45.05 42.96 32.36
CA ASN A 507 43.71 42.99 31.82
C ASN A 507 43.25 44.42 31.54
N PRO A 508 43.04 44.79 30.25
CA PRO A 508 42.66 46.14 29.87
C PRO A 508 41.32 46.58 30.44
N LYS A 509 40.43 45.68 30.81
CA LYS A 509 39.14 46.00 31.41
C LYS A 509 39.30 46.55 32.83
N GLU A 510 40.21 46.00 33.60
CA GLU A 510 40.43 46.32 35.01
C GLU A 510 41.49 47.41 35.21
N HIS A 511 42.57 47.39 34.41
CA HIS A 511 43.78 48.20 34.59
C HIS A 511 44.09 49.11 33.39
N GLY A 512 43.26 49.01 32.30
CA GLY A 512 43.55 49.74 31.09
C GLY A 512 43.32 51.24 31.15
N GLY A 513 44.23 52.01 30.57
CA GLY A 513 44.01 53.42 30.25
C GLY A 513 43.08 53.59 29.05
N ILE A 514 42.33 54.70 29.05
CA ILE A 514 41.49 55.06 27.89
C ILE A 514 42.42 55.46 26.73
N TYR A 515 42.12 54.93 25.53
CA TYR A 515 42.83 55.26 24.31
C TYR A 515 42.15 56.47 23.65
N ASP A 516 42.91 57.60 23.54
CA ASP A 516 42.44 58.80 22.87
C ASP A 516 43.23 59.09 21.56
N GLU A 517 44.53 58.79 21.55
CA GLU A 517 45.42 59.02 20.43
C GLU A 517 46.52 57.98 20.32
N PRO A 518 47.23 57.83 19.17
CA PRO A 518 48.34 56.91 19.01
C PRO A 518 49.42 57.10 20.07
N PHE A 519 49.81 56.02 20.75
CA PHE A 519 50.77 56.06 21.88
C PHE A 519 52.11 55.42 21.50
N ILE A 520 53.19 55.86 22.14
CA ILE A 520 54.51 55.28 22.00
C ILE A 520 54.53 53.94 22.72
N ILE A 521 54.98 52.88 22.03
CA ILE A 521 55.16 51.55 22.63
C ILE A 521 56.40 51.60 23.53
N PRO A 522 56.30 51.36 24.86
CA PRO A 522 57.44 51.37 25.74
C PRO A 522 58.47 50.29 25.38
N GLU A 523 59.76 50.57 25.53
CA GLU A 523 60.87 49.64 25.12
C GLU A 523 60.77 48.24 25.70
N ASN A 524 60.16 48.08 26.89
CA ASN A 524 60.03 46.82 27.60
C ASN A 524 58.68 46.11 27.35
N THR A 525 57.82 46.62 26.49
CA THR A 525 56.54 46.07 26.19
C THR A 525 56.68 44.71 25.46
N VAL A 526 56.09 43.68 25.99
CA VAL A 526 56.00 42.34 25.38
C VAL A 526 54.65 42.13 24.70
N TYR A 527 53.60 42.61 25.32
CA TYR A 527 52.21 42.53 24.81
C TYR A 527 51.51 43.87 25.03
N VAL A 528 50.77 44.27 24.03
CA VAL A 528 49.74 45.29 24.15
C VAL A 528 48.40 44.57 24.12
N SER A 529 47.58 44.79 25.17
CA SER A 529 46.22 44.23 25.24
C SER A 529 45.23 45.36 25.14
N ALA A 530 44.17 45.18 24.42
CA ALA A 530 43.12 46.19 24.25
C ALA A 530 41.71 45.55 24.25
N ILE A 531 40.74 46.30 24.75
CA ILE A 531 39.31 45.97 24.67
C ILE A 531 38.51 47.23 24.37
N ALA A 532 37.44 47.08 23.59
CA ALA A 532 36.54 48.20 23.32
C ALA A 532 35.17 47.92 23.89
N GLU A 533 34.51 48.96 24.41
CA GLU A 533 33.19 48.87 24.98
C GLU A 533 32.32 50.06 24.55
N LYS A 534 31.08 49.75 24.17
CA LYS A 534 30.03 50.76 23.94
C LYS A 534 28.65 50.11 24.20
N ASP A 535 27.79 50.83 24.93
CA ASP A 535 26.39 50.45 25.24
C ASP A 535 26.28 49.04 25.87
N GLY A 536 27.30 48.66 26.67
CA GLY A 536 27.35 47.34 27.32
C GLY A 536 27.68 46.18 26.35
N ILE A 537 28.20 46.49 25.18
CA ILE A 537 28.78 45.49 24.26
C ILE A 537 30.29 45.64 24.25
N GLU A 538 30.95 44.53 24.55
CA GLU A 538 32.42 44.45 24.57
C GLU A 538 32.95 43.77 23.32
N SER A 539 34.09 44.25 22.84
CA SER A 539 34.85 43.56 21.78
C SER A 539 35.52 42.29 22.35
N ASN A 540 35.99 41.42 21.48
CA ASN A 540 36.99 40.47 21.88
C ASN A 540 38.27 41.19 22.32
N LYS A 541 38.94 40.64 23.35
CA LYS A 541 40.25 41.15 23.78
C LYS A 541 41.25 40.99 22.63
N LEU A 542 41.87 42.10 22.25
CA LEU A 542 42.94 42.12 21.28
C LEU A 542 44.28 41.99 22.04
N GLU A 543 45.08 41.01 21.73
CA GLU A 543 46.43 40.81 22.28
C GLU A 543 47.45 40.90 21.15
N ILE A 544 48.33 41.88 21.24
CA ILE A 544 49.32 42.15 20.21
C ILE A 544 50.72 41.89 20.83
N LYS A 545 51.42 40.91 20.30
CA LYS A 545 52.80 40.61 20.71
C LYS A 545 53.75 41.59 20.03
N ILE A 546 54.48 42.29 20.79
CA ILE A 546 55.49 43.25 20.27
C ILE A 546 56.81 42.52 20.05
N ASP A 547 57.21 42.39 18.80
CA ASP A 547 58.44 41.72 18.42
C ASP A 547 59.60 42.74 18.39
N LYS A 548 60.71 42.38 19.07
CA LYS A 548 61.89 43.25 19.21
C LYS A 548 62.86 43.19 18.03
N ARG A 549 62.55 42.40 17.01
CA ARG A 549 63.39 42.25 15.81
C ARG A 549 62.98 43.22 14.71
N ASN A 550 63.97 43.82 14.02
CA ASN A 550 63.69 44.43 12.76
C ASN A 550 63.28 43.37 11.75
N ILE A 551 62.04 43.38 11.38
CA ILE A 551 61.53 42.42 10.41
C ILE A 551 61.39 43.15 9.09
N GLU A 552 62.26 42.81 8.15
CA GLU A 552 61.86 42.79 6.76
C GLU A 552 61.09 41.53 6.54
N PRO A 553 59.83 41.57 6.11
CA PRO A 553 59.05 40.34 5.88
C PRO A 553 59.61 39.65 4.63
N ASP A 554 60.01 38.37 4.77
CA ASP A 554 60.07 37.43 3.65
C ASP A 554 58.69 37.30 3.07
N ARG A 555 58.37 38.12 2.07
CA ARG A 555 57.10 38.05 1.34
C ARG A 555 57.24 36.98 0.27
N ILE A 556 56.45 35.94 0.33
CA ILE A 556 56.24 34.99 -0.76
C ILE A 556 55.92 35.82 -2.01
N GLN A 557 56.82 35.79 -3.02
CA GLN A 557 56.61 36.51 -4.27
C GLN A 557 55.93 35.59 -5.28
N ILE A 558 54.69 35.86 -5.62
CA ILE A 558 53.97 35.13 -6.64
C ILE A 558 54.12 35.82 -8.00
N ASN A 559 54.61 35.10 -8.99
CA ASN A 559 54.61 35.56 -10.37
C ASN A 559 53.19 35.44 -10.95
N LYS A 560 52.56 36.55 -11.24
CA LYS A 560 51.16 36.63 -11.67
C LYS A 560 50.87 35.93 -12.99
N GLU A 561 51.86 35.77 -13.87
CA GLU A 561 51.68 35.24 -15.23
C GLU A 561 51.98 33.74 -15.33
N LYS A 562 52.71 33.16 -14.39
CA LYS A 562 53.08 31.75 -14.40
C LYS A 562 52.00 30.88 -13.72
N PRO A 563 51.83 29.64 -14.20
CA PRO A 563 50.97 28.67 -13.48
C PRO A 563 51.54 28.34 -12.10
N LEU A 564 50.66 27.92 -11.20
CA LEU A 564 50.99 27.62 -9.82
C LEU A 564 50.26 26.36 -9.32
N ILE A 565 50.94 25.52 -8.58
CA ILE A 565 50.35 24.39 -7.87
C ILE A 565 50.41 24.67 -6.36
N LEU A 566 49.24 24.65 -5.71
CA LEU A 566 49.14 24.64 -4.24
C LEU A 566 49.08 23.21 -3.77
N ARG A 567 50.05 22.80 -2.95
CA ARG A 567 50.10 21.46 -2.32
C ARG A 567 49.71 21.57 -0.85
N LYS A 568 48.42 21.65 -0.63
CA LYS A 568 47.82 21.77 0.72
C LYS A 568 46.60 20.88 0.84
N LYS A 569 46.53 20.05 1.89
CA LYS A 569 45.31 19.25 2.17
C LYS A 569 44.21 20.20 2.61
N ILE A 570 43.11 20.16 1.89
CA ILE A 570 41.88 20.89 2.22
C ILE A 570 40.75 19.90 2.35
N THR A 571 40.06 19.97 3.48
CA THR A 571 38.91 19.12 3.83
C THR A 571 37.68 19.99 4.01
N ILE A 572 36.60 19.67 3.30
CA ILE A 572 35.30 20.36 3.38
C ILE A 572 34.23 19.35 3.73
N ASN A 573 33.66 19.52 4.93
CA ASN A 573 32.71 18.53 5.50
C ASN A 573 31.24 18.91 5.35
N GLU A 574 30.95 20.11 4.90
CA GLU A 574 29.58 20.58 4.71
C GLU A 574 29.19 20.64 3.23
N THR A 575 28.08 20.01 2.87
CA THR A 575 27.57 19.97 1.49
C THR A 575 27.45 21.35 0.86
N SER A 576 26.96 22.34 1.61
CA SER A 576 26.83 23.73 1.14
C SER A 576 28.17 24.37 0.80
N GLU A 577 29.20 24.10 1.58
CA GLU A 577 30.55 24.62 1.37
C GLU A 577 31.27 23.91 0.19
N VAL A 578 31.00 22.61 0.01
CA VAL A 578 31.47 21.87 -1.17
C VAL A 578 30.95 22.53 -2.45
N TYR A 579 29.64 22.80 -2.54
CA TYR A 579 29.11 23.49 -3.74
C TYR A 579 29.67 24.90 -3.92
N LYS A 580 29.87 25.65 -2.85
CA LYS A 580 30.55 26.96 -2.96
C LYS A 580 31.98 26.86 -3.49
N GLU A 581 32.70 25.83 -3.04
CA GLU A 581 34.06 25.59 -3.52
C GLU A 581 34.10 25.18 -4.99
N LEU A 582 33.14 24.33 -5.44
CA LEU A 582 33.03 23.98 -6.86
C LEU A 582 32.69 25.18 -7.74
N VAL A 583 31.82 26.08 -7.31
CA VAL A 583 31.51 27.34 -7.98
C VAL A 583 32.77 28.22 -8.07
N ARG A 584 33.57 28.26 -7.01
CA ARG A 584 34.87 29.00 -6.99
C ARG A 584 35.87 28.43 -7.97
N PHE A 585 36.04 27.10 -8.01
CA PHE A 585 36.91 26.43 -8.98
C PHE A 585 36.52 26.77 -10.42
N LYS A 586 35.25 26.75 -10.72
CA LYS A 586 34.70 27.13 -12.02
C LYS A 586 34.98 28.61 -12.33
N LYS A 587 34.69 29.51 -11.36
CA LYS A 587 34.91 30.97 -11.52
C LYS A 587 36.36 31.33 -11.83
N PHE A 588 37.32 30.65 -11.20
CA PHE A 588 38.75 30.97 -11.31
C PHE A 588 39.53 29.93 -12.13
N ASN A 589 38.85 29.01 -12.83
CA ASN A 589 39.49 27.96 -13.66
C ASN A 589 40.52 27.12 -12.88
N VAL A 590 40.18 26.69 -11.68
CA VAL A 590 41.03 25.86 -10.83
C VAL A 590 40.81 24.40 -11.14
N GLU A 591 41.90 23.64 -11.30
CA GLU A 591 41.86 22.19 -11.42
C GLU A 591 42.40 21.58 -10.14
N ILE A 592 41.73 20.51 -9.62
CA ILE A 592 42.15 19.84 -8.40
C ILE A 592 42.51 18.38 -8.65
N SER A 593 43.43 17.85 -7.85
CA SER A 593 43.81 16.44 -7.91
C SER A 593 44.06 15.85 -6.51
N ASP A 594 44.34 14.55 -6.46
CA ASP A 594 44.44 13.78 -5.19
C ASP A 594 43.18 14.00 -4.34
N ILE A 595 42.03 13.72 -4.99
CA ILE A 595 40.68 14.03 -4.49
C ILE A 595 40.11 12.78 -3.81
N SER A 596 39.38 12.96 -2.74
CA SER A 596 38.39 11.99 -2.20
C SER A 596 37.08 12.70 -1.97
N ILE A 597 36.04 12.23 -2.65
CA ILE A 597 34.66 12.69 -2.47
C ILE A 597 33.84 11.57 -1.89
N TYR A 598 33.23 11.80 -0.73
CA TYR A 598 32.29 10.88 -0.13
C TYR A 598 30.88 11.48 -0.21
N ILE A 599 29.94 10.71 -0.75
CA ILE A 599 28.54 11.11 -0.92
C ILE A 599 27.67 10.06 -0.24
N SER A 600 26.77 10.48 0.63
CA SER A 600 25.83 9.61 1.35
C SER A 600 24.45 10.27 1.45
N THR A 601 23.46 9.53 1.90
CA THR A 601 22.15 10.08 2.26
C THR A 601 22.00 10.15 3.76
N SER A 602 21.32 11.16 4.26
CA SER A 602 21.00 11.31 5.69
C SER A 602 19.98 10.28 6.21
N LYS A 603 19.35 9.51 5.31
CA LYS A 603 18.29 8.55 5.63
C LYS A 603 18.72 7.09 5.65
N ASP A 604 19.78 6.75 4.94
CA ASP A 604 20.25 5.38 4.78
C ASP A 604 21.77 5.36 4.88
N THR A 605 22.29 4.87 5.99
CA THR A 605 23.72 4.78 6.29
C THR A 605 24.45 3.76 5.42
N ASP A 606 23.73 2.87 4.75
CA ASP A 606 24.30 1.85 3.86
C ASP A 606 24.38 2.29 2.40
N LYS A 607 23.80 3.47 2.07
CA LYS A 607 23.79 4.03 0.72
C LYS A 607 24.80 5.17 0.60
N TRP A 608 26.00 4.84 0.18
CA TRP A 608 27.08 5.79 -0.01
C TRP A 608 27.98 5.44 -1.21
N ILE A 609 28.72 6.41 -1.68
CA ILE A 609 29.75 6.24 -2.70
C ILE A 609 30.98 7.09 -2.34
N GLU A 610 32.15 6.55 -2.56
CA GLU A 610 33.41 7.28 -2.45
C GLU A 610 34.12 7.25 -3.81
N ILE A 611 34.58 8.41 -4.24
CA ILE A 611 35.32 8.57 -5.49
C ILE A 611 36.70 9.15 -5.14
N THR A 612 37.74 8.46 -5.52
CA THR A 612 39.12 8.91 -5.32
C THR A 612 39.86 9.08 -6.65
N THR A 613 40.73 10.07 -6.70
CA THR A 613 41.62 10.26 -7.84
C THR A 613 43.09 10.28 -7.41
N GLY A 614 43.99 9.94 -8.31
CA GLY A 614 45.43 9.99 -8.04
C GLY A 614 45.97 11.41 -8.16
N LYS A 615 47.28 11.58 -7.76
CA LYS A 615 47.98 12.87 -7.71
C LYS A 615 48.15 13.56 -9.04
N GLU A 616 48.22 12.80 -10.13
CA GLU A 616 48.43 13.35 -11.50
C GLU A 616 47.08 13.51 -12.26
N ALA A 617 45.96 13.22 -11.64
CA ALA A 617 44.64 13.28 -12.25
C ALA A 617 43.95 14.60 -11.89
N PHE A 618 44.29 15.67 -12.58
CA PHE A 618 43.67 16.98 -12.41
C PHE A 618 42.28 17.04 -13.06
N ILE A 619 41.31 17.54 -12.34
CA ILE A 619 39.90 17.63 -12.75
C ILE A 619 39.45 19.09 -12.62
N GLU A 620 38.84 19.63 -13.67
CA GLU A 620 38.23 20.97 -13.68
C GLU A 620 36.96 20.97 -12.80
N GLY A 621 36.74 22.06 -12.11
CA GLY A 621 35.61 22.17 -11.15
C GLY A 621 34.22 21.97 -11.75
N ASP A 622 33.99 22.39 -13.02
CA ASP A 622 32.73 22.21 -13.74
C ASP A 622 32.48 20.73 -14.10
N LYS A 623 33.53 20.00 -14.47
CA LYS A 623 33.44 18.56 -14.73
C LYS A 623 33.16 17.79 -13.46
N LEU A 624 33.76 18.18 -12.33
CA LEU A 624 33.55 17.57 -11.05
C LEU A 624 32.10 17.80 -10.54
N GLU A 625 31.61 19.04 -10.68
CA GLU A 625 30.23 19.39 -10.36
C GLU A 625 29.23 18.54 -11.17
N SER A 626 29.47 18.41 -12.49
CA SER A 626 28.62 17.60 -13.37
C SER A 626 28.59 16.11 -12.97
N GLN A 627 29.75 15.56 -12.54
CA GLN A 627 29.79 14.17 -12.06
C GLN A 627 29.02 13.98 -10.76
N ILE A 628 29.12 14.89 -9.81
CA ILE A 628 28.37 14.87 -8.56
C ILE A 628 26.86 14.90 -8.83
N GLU A 629 26.40 15.78 -9.73
CA GLU A 629 24.97 15.87 -10.08
C GLU A 629 24.47 14.63 -10.85
N ASN A 630 25.31 14.03 -11.69
CA ASN A 630 24.98 12.75 -12.34
C ASN A 630 24.84 11.61 -11.32
N ILE A 631 25.74 11.53 -10.35
CA ILE A 631 25.68 10.53 -9.27
C ILE A 631 24.43 10.74 -8.43
N LYS A 632 24.15 11.97 -8.03
CA LYS A 632 22.95 12.34 -7.29
C LYS A 632 21.67 11.93 -8.03
N THR A 633 21.62 12.15 -9.33
CA THR A 633 20.45 11.83 -10.15
C THR A 633 20.26 10.34 -10.35
N ASN A 634 21.36 9.60 -10.61
CA ASN A 634 21.29 8.20 -11.04
C ASN A 634 21.35 7.19 -9.89
N LEU A 635 22.01 7.54 -8.78
CA LEU A 635 22.19 6.63 -7.64
C LEU A 635 21.36 7.00 -6.41
N PHE A 636 21.00 8.26 -6.26
CA PHE A 636 20.31 8.77 -5.07
C PHE A 636 18.89 9.29 -5.35
N ASP A 637 18.33 9.05 -6.55
CA ASP A 637 16.96 9.40 -6.94
C ASP A 637 16.52 10.83 -6.55
N LYS A 638 17.45 11.78 -6.62
CA LYS A 638 17.29 13.19 -6.17
C LYS A 638 17.03 13.36 -4.67
N GLU A 639 17.31 12.37 -3.85
CA GLU A 639 17.27 12.52 -2.39
C GLU A 639 18.26 13.61 -1.92
N LYS A 640 18.04 14.10 -0.69
CA LYS A 640 19.00 15.01 -0.05
C LYS A 640 20.25 14.21 0.28
N ILE A 641 21.36 14.66 -0.27
CA ILE A 641 22.69 14.05 -0.07
C ILE A 641 23.56 14.91 0.83
N ASP A 642 24.45 14.27 1.55
CA ASP A 642 25.56 14.87 2.29
C ASP A 642 26.85 14.56 1.54
N ILE A 643 27.65 15.59 1.29
CA ILE A 643 28.88 15.49 0.52
C ILE A 643 30.03 16.00 1.36
N THR A 644 31.12 15.26 1.39
CA THR A 644 32.43 15.73 1.87
C THR A 644 33.44 15.69 0.73
N LEU A 645 34.31 16.68 0.67
CA LEU A 645 35.33 16.80 -0.33
C LEU A 645 36.71 17.02 0.32
N ASP A 646 37.61 16.13 0.04
CA ASP A 646 39.03 16.28 0.34
C ASP A 646 39.82 16.46 -0.96
N TYR A 647 40.74 17.39 -1.00
CA TYR A 647 41.74 17.44 -2.06
C TYR A 647 43.10 17.91 -1.49
N ARG A 648 44.20 17.52 -2.15
CA ARG A 648 45.53 17.82 -1.69
C ARG A 648 46.33 18.67 -2.66
N GLN A 649 45.88 18.84 -3.89
CA GLN A 649 46.55 19.68 -4.88
C GLN A 649 45.50 20.51 -5.62
N ALA A 650 45.84 21.79 -5.84
CA ALA A 650 45.06 22.69 -6.69
C ALA A 650 46.00 23.39 -7.68
N TYR A 651 45.71 23.27 -8.96
CA TYR A 651 46.43 23.89 -10.06
C TYR A 651 45.71 25.14 -10.51
N TYR A 652 46.47 26.23 -10.58
CA TYR A 652 46.04 27.54 -11.04
C TYR A 652 46.76 27.86 -12.35
N LYS A 653 46.03 28.22 -13.39
CA LYS A 653 46.59 28.53 -14.72
C LYS A 653 47.53 29.74 -14.68
N THR A 654 47.36 30.65 -13.74
CA THR A 654 48.22 31.83 -13.51
C THR A 654 48.30 32.12 -12.01
N GLY A 655 49.43 32.71 -11.57
CA GLY A 655 49.55 33.17 -10.18
C GLY A 655 48.51 34.24 -9.84
N GLN A 656 48.01 35.00 -10.82
CA GLN A 656 46.92 35.95 -10.58
C GLN A 656 45.64 35.23 -10.18
N SER A 657 45.27 34.09 -10.84
CA SER A 657 44.07 33.31 -10.41
C SER A 657 44.20 32.72 -9.02
N PHE A 658 45.42 32.37 -8.58
CA PHE A 658 45.66 31.99 -7.18
C PHE A 658 45.39 33.16 -6.23
N LEU A 659 45.93 34.34 -6.51
CA LEU A 659 45.71 35.52 -5.68
C LEU A 659 44.24 35.93 -5.61
N ASP A 660 43.52 35.78 -6.71
CA ASP A 660 42.07 36.05 -6.77
C ASP A 660 41.26 35.07 -5.89
N VAL A 661 41.66 33.78 -5.86
CA VAL A 661 41.05 32.78 -4.97
C VAL A 661 41.39 33.08 -3.51
N VAL A 662 42.63 33.46 -3.20
CA VAL A 662 43.03 33.84 -1.85
C VAL A 662 42.20 35.03 -1.37
N ALA A 663 42.04 36.06 -2.21
CA ALA A 663 41.18 37.20 -1.91
C ALA A 663 39.69 36.83 -1.75
N ASP A 664 39.16 35.99 -2.65
CA ASP A 664 37.74 35.50 -2.57
C ASP A 664 37.50 34.70 -1.30
N LYS A 665 38.50 33.96 -0.83
CA LYS A 665 38.46 33.23 0.47
C LYS A 665 38.71 34.14 1.68
N LYS A 666 39.02 35.42 1.47
CA LYS A 666 39.44 36.38 2.51
C LYS A 666 40.68 35.90 3.28
N MET A 667 41.58 35.25 2.60
CA MET A 667 42.89 34.80 3.11
C MET A 667 43.99 35.78 2.68
N THR A 668 45.16 35.63 3.28
CA THR A 668 46.38 36.37 2.95
C THR A 668 47.47 35.39 2.53
N LEU A 669 48.56 35.88 1.93
CA LEU A 669 49.70 35.01 1.58
C LEU A 669 50.38 34.43 2.82
N GLU A 670 50.20 35.03 3.97
CA GLU A 670 50.69 34.56 5.27
C GLU A 670 50.01 33.27 5.76
N ASP A 671 48.85 32.94 5.19
CA ASP A 671 48.12 31.69 5.50
C ASP A 671 48.73 30.46 4.81
N PHE A 672 49.77 30.68 3.97
CA PHE A 672 50.43 29.64 3.20
C PHE A 672 51.92 29.57 3.57
N LYS A 673 52.47 28.37 3.49
CA LYS A 673 53.92 28.16 3.61
C LYS A 673 54.55 28.19 2.22
N GLU A 674 55.80 28.66 2.14
CA GLU A 674 56.57 28.72 0.87
C GLU A 674 56.66 27.31 0.24
N GLU A 675 56.82 26.26 1.05
CA GLU A 675 56.87 24.86 0.62
C GLU A 675 55.55 24.29 0.08
N GLU A 676 54.42 24.95 0.34
CA GLU A 676 53.08 24.56 -0.16
C GLU A 676 52.84 25.12 -1.58
N ILE A 677 53.66 26.05 -2.04
CA ILE A 677 53.47 26.78 -3.31
C ILE A 677 54.59 26.40 -4.27
N GLU A 678 54.22 25.77 -5.37
CA GLU A 678 55.13 25.43 -6.48
C GLU A 678 54.77 26.25 -7.70
N GLN A 679 55.70 27.09 -8.16
CA GLN A 679 55.50 27.98 -9.31
C GLN A 679 56.61 27.89 -10.34
#